data_7daf73df3e2d50b81d7ed5d6325f0504
#
_entry.id   7daf73df3e2d50b81d7ed5d6325f0504
#
_cell.length_a   1.000
_cell.length_b   1.000
_cell.length_c   1.000
_cell.angle_alpha   90.00
_cell.angle_beta   90.00
_cell.angle_gamma   90.00
#
_symmetry.space_group_name_H-M   'P 1'
#
loop_
_entity.id
_entity.type
_entity.pdbx_description
1 polymer ?
#
loop_
_entity_poly.entity_id
_entity_poly.type
_entity_poly.pdbx_seq_one_letter_code
_entity_poly.pdbx_strand_id
1 'polypeptide(L)'
;MKRIFLFSVLLGLAAFARAQENSMVTGTNPIITDQFTADPTARVFEGKIYMYPSHDIPSVITHTDGSAWFSMPDYHVFSSEDLTTWTDHGVILRQEDVPWGKPDAYAMWAPDCVYKKGKYYFYFPDAPASGYGFGIGVAVADKPYGPFTPEAHPIKGVFGIDPCVLIDDDGTSYIYWSGMGLSGCRLKDNMIELDGEPQRLDTPLPEGFKEGPFVFKHKGKYYLTYPWVRENTETLAYAMSDSPLGPFEYKGLIMKESPTGCWTNHHSIVNYKGQWYLFYHHNDYSPDFDKNRSARIDRLFFNEDGTIQEVIPTLRGVGPVMASSKVEIDRYSSIEGASIEYLDSSDPFKGWKTVFAKAGDKVCFNDLDFGKKHPVQFVIRVKSPQGGKLAITAGETYEYDLPLSSEWIELVYRAPFKVKHLQDLQVELLFGTDVEIDWIMFLAEKTAVDVVSRYPALEPYFCTPVEDAVSPDELGFIRRWGLCKPIDHPLNTNIVFVDSYVREHLDTGWNKEEIEVAHTLDSRLFNVKLYRYAVGTGTGRYGIIFRMMTVIDVPEDIENVRLAVGSNSASMWWIDGEEALILSGDRRMVMDDGASKRLTLKKGRHVITGSVINGPGMSDFCLRFIDERGNPVVNYKILK
;
A
#
# COMPACT_ATOMS: atom_id res chain seq x y z
N MET A 1 -68.98 7.96 -4.32
CA MET A 1 -67.73 8.68 -3.96
C MET A 1 -66.77 7.64 -3.39
N LYS A 2 -65.86 7.12 -4.22
CA LYS A 2 -64.80 6.17 -3.81
C LYS A 2 -63.53 6.98 -3.61
N ARG A 3 -62.98 6.99 -2.39
CA ARG A 3 -61.65 7.58 -2.10
C ARG A 3 -60.58 6.53 -2.43
N ILE A 4 -59.71 6.89 -3.34
CA ILE A 4 -58.51 6.15 -3.67
C ILE A 4 -57.40 6.64 -2.73
N PHE A 5 -56.84 5.73 -1.91
CA PHE A 5 -55.64 5.96 -1.12
C PHE A 5 -54.41 5.65 -2.01
N LEU A 6 -53.62 6.66 -2.31
CA LEU A 6 -52.30 6.51 -2.91
C LEU A 6 -51.31 6.18 -1.80
N PHE A 7 -50.77 4.97 -1.82
CA PHE A 7 -49.61 4.59 -1.02
C PHE A 7 -48.34 5.00 -1.80
N SER A 8 -47.67 6.04 -1.34
CA SER A 8 -46.33 6.40 -1.79
C SER A 8 -45.32 5.47 -1.11
N VAL A 9 -44.80 4.50 -1.87
CA VAL A 9 -43.61 3.73 -1.46
C VAL A 9 -42.38 4.59 -1.73
N LEU A 10 -41.81 5.17 -0.69
CA LEU A 10 -40.44 5.72 -0.76
C LEU A 10 -39.47 4.53 -0.78
N LEU A 11 -38.98 4.19 -1.95
CA LEU A 11 -37.77 3.38 -2.09
C LEU A 11 -36.58 4.28 -1.75
N GLY A 12 -36.06 4.14 -0.53
CA GLY A 12 -34.77 4.67 -0.15
C GLY A 12 -33.67 3.89 -0.89
N LEU A 13 -33.16 4.47 -1.97
CA LEU A 13 -31.91 4.05 -2.58
C LEU A 13 -30.78 4.42 -1.60
N ALA A 14 -30.41 3.48 -0.75
CA ALA A 14 -29.12 3.52 -0.07
C ALA A 14 -28.04 3.31 -1.15
N ALA A 15 -27.48 4.37 -1.65
CA ALA A 15 -26.25 4.35 -2.43
C ALA A 15 -25.13 3.87 -1.49
N PHE A 16 -24.81 2.58 -1.53
CA PHE A 16 -23.57 2.06 -0.96
C PHE A 16 -22.42 2.69 -1.77
N ALA A 17 -21.79 3.73 -1.22
CA ALA A 17 -20.49 4.17 -1.67
C ALA A 17 -19.53 2.99 -1.45
N ARG A 18 -19.20 2.25 -2.50
CA ARG A 18 -18.09 1.30 -2.49
C ARG A 18 -16.82 2.13 -2.26
N ALA A 19 -16.11 1.87 -1.18
CA ALA A 19 -14.79 2.43 -0.99
C ALA A 19 -13.93 2.06 -2.20
N GLN A 20 -13.22 3.02 -2.74
CA GLN A 20 -12.29 2.81 -3.84
C GLN A 20 -11.10 2.05 -3.27
N GLU A 21 -10.97 0.77 -3.62
CA GLU A 21 -9.81 -0.02 -3.23
C GLU A 21 -8.60 0.44 -4.05
N ASN A 22 -7.72 1.22 -3.41
CA ASN A 22 -6.41 1.56 -3.98
C ASN A 22 -5.45 0.43 -3.61
N SER A 23 -4.94 -0.31 -4.58
CA SER A 23 -3.88 -1.27 -4.33
C SER A 23 -2.52 -0.68 -4.71
N MET A 24 -1.55 -0.84 -3.82
CA MET A 24 -0.16 -0.50 -4.07
C MET A 24 0.70 -1.76 -4.05
N VAL A 25 1.68 -1.82 -4.92
CA VAL A 25 2.62 -2.93 -5.00
C VAL A 25 3.95 -2.48 -4.44
N THR A 26 4.35 -3.10 -3.35
CA THR A 26 5.67 -2.95 -2.75
C THR A 26 6.09 -4.30 -2.19
N GLY A 27 7.33 -4.65 -2.17
CA GLY A 27 7.83 -5.87 -1.53
C GLY A 27 8.83 -5.53 -0.44
N THR A 28 8.99 -4.25 -0.17
CA THR A 28 10.03 -3.66 0.68
C THR A 28 9.43 -2.73 1.74
N ASN A 29 10.25 -2.29 2.69
CA ASN A 29 9.88 -1.32 3.72
C ASN A 29 10.21 0.12 3.31
N PRO A 30 9.38 1.11 3.69
CA PRO A 30 8.03 0.97 4.28
C PRO A 30 7.03 0.32 3.33
N ILE A 31 6.02 -0.35 3.91
CA ILE A 31 5.02 -1.11 3.15
C ILE A 31 3.92 -0.25 2.54
N ILE A 32 3.69 0.94 3.08
CA ILE A 32 2.76 1.94 2.56
C ILE A 32 3.60 3.14 2.10
N THR A 33 3.43 3.55 0.84
CA THR A 33 4.36 4.46 0.16
C THR A 33 3.72 5.78 -0.30
N ASP A 34 2.48 6.06 0.10
CA ASP A 34 1.71 7.24 -0.34
C ASP A 34 1.10 8.04 0.82
N GLN A 35 1.22 7.54 2.04
CA GLN A 35 0.76 8.20 3.25
C GLN A 35 1.55 7.74 4.48
N PHE A 36 1.52 8.53 5.54
CA PHE A 36 2.10 8.12 6.81
C PHE A 36 1.22 7.11 7.52
N THR A 37 1.85 6.09 8.10
CA THR A 37 1.18 5.02 8.82
C THR A 37 1.99 4.69 10.08
N ALA A 38 1.33 4.76 11.22
CA ALA A 38 1.97 4.54 12.51
C ALA A 38 1.31 3.39 13.27
N ASP A 39 1.92 2.95 14.35
CA ASP A 39 1.33 2.01 15.32
C ASP A 39 0.66 0.78 14.66
N PRO A 40 1.35 0.04 13.77
CA PRO A 40 0.72 -0.91 12.87
C PRO A 40 0.25 -2.16 13.62
N THR A 41 -1.03 -2.24 13.94
CA THR A 41 -1.63 -3.48 14.43
C THR A 41 -2.04 -4.36 13.26
N ALA A 42 -1.43 -5.53 13.16
CA ALA A 42 -1.72 -6.53 12.14
C ALA A 42 -2.47 -7.73 12.74
N ARG A 43 -3.51 -8.18 12.02
CA ARG A 43 -4.31 -9.34 12.38
C ARG A 43 -4.58 -10.20 11.13
N VAL A 44 -4.79 -11.49 11.33
CA VAL A 44 -5.14 -12.40 10.23
C VAL A 44 -6.64 -12.69 10.30
N PHE A 45 -7.36 -12.28 9.27
CA PHE A 45 -8.77 -12.56 9.10
C PHE A 45 -9.01 -13.13 7.70
N GLU A 46 -9.86 -14.16 7.58
CA GLU A 46 -10.28 -14.71 6.29
C GLU A 46 -9.11 -15.13 5.37
N GLY A 47 -7.96 -15.51 5.97
CA GLY A 47 -6.76 -15.91 5.24
C GLY A 47 -5.88 -14.79 4.71
N LYS A 48 -6.21 -13.53 5.01
CA LYS A 48 -5.43 -12.32 4.67
C LYS A 48 -4.88 -11.66 5.93
N ILE A 49 -3.80 -10.90 5.78
CA ILE A 49 -3.38 -9.93 6.79
C ILE A 49 -4.18 -8.64 6.59
N TYR A 50 -4.68 -8.11 7.68
CA TYR A 50 -5.23 -6.77 7.80
C TYR A 50 -4.36 -5.97 8.75
N MET A 51 -3.92 -4.79 8.31
CA MET A 51 -3.15 -3.85 9.11
C MET A 51 -4.00 -2.61 9.39
N TYR A 52 -4.09 -2.25 10.65
CA TYR A 52 -4.84 -1.10 11.18
C TYR A 52 -3.83 -0.13 11.79
N PRO A 53 -3.28 0.80 11.01
CA PRO A 53 -2.38 1.80 11.53
C PRO A 53 -3.14 3.03 12.02
N SER A 54 -2.50 3.82 12.88
CA SER A 54 -2.83 5.23 13.03
C SER A 54 -2.42 5.98 11.76
N HIS A 55 -3.19 6.98 11.37
CA HIS A 55 -2.90 7.81 10.19
C HIS A 55 -2.30 9.14 10.63
N ASP A 56 -0.98 9.24 10.61
CA ASP A 56 -0.28 10.49 10.87
C ASP A 56 -0.49 11.48 9.71
N ILE A 57 -0.73 12.73 10.04
CA ILE A 57 -0.73 13.85 9.09
C ILE A 57 0.29 14.91 9.53
N PRO A 58 0.70 15.84 8.63
CA PRO A 58 1.49 17.00 9.04
C PRO A 58 0.85 17.68 10.26
N SER A 59 1.66 17.96 11.27
CA SER A 59 1.15 18.40 12.57
C SER A 59 0.26 19.63 12.50
N VAL A 60 -0.94 19.51 13.05
CA VAL A 60 -1.89 20.62 13.26
C VAL A 60 -2.09 20.91 14.75
N ILE A 61 -1.51 20.10 15.63
CA ILE A 61 -1.55 20.22 17.09
C ILE A 61 -0.22 20.77 17.60
N THR A 62 -0.31 21.69 18.54
CA THR A 62 0.85 22.25 19.23
C THR A 62 0.83 21.79 20.69
N HIS A 63 1.93 21.22 21.14
CA HIS A 63 2.13 20.85 22.54
C HIS A 63 2.26 22.12 23.41
N THR A 64 2.16 21.95 24.73
CA THR A 64 2.19 23.06 25.70
C THR A 64 3.49 23.87 25.70
N ASP A 65 4.59 23.31 25.22
CA ASP A 65 5.88 23.97 25.05
C ASP A 65 6.04 24.67 23.70
N GLY A 66 5.01 24.62 22.84
CA GLY A 66 5.00 25.22 21.50
C GLY A 66 5.54 24.30 20.39
N SER A 67 5.99 23.09 20.70
CA SER A 67 6.44 22.13 19.71
C SER A 67 5.27 21.51 18.94
N ALA A 68 5.51 21.12 17.68
CA ALA A 68 4.56 20.36 16.89
C ALA A 68 4.35 18.97 17.50
N TRP A 69 3.12 18.46 17.48
CA TRP A 69 2.74 17.22 18.13
C TRP A 69 2.07 16.24 17.17
N PHE A 70 1.87 14.99 17.60
CA PHE A 70 1.12 13.98 16.88
C PHE A 70 -0.25 14.51 16.43
N SER A 71 -0.61 14.24 15.19
CA SER A 71 -1.90 14.64 14.63
C SER A 71 -2.45 13.48 13.79
N MET A 72 -3.47 12.80 14.32
CA MET A 72 -4.08 11.62 13.73
C MET A 72 -5.60 11.77 13.70
N PRO A 73 -6.18 12.11 12.52
CA PRO A 73 -7.62 12.43 12.39
C PRO A 73 -8.52 11.20 12.19
N ASP A 74 -7.97 10.09 11.75
CA ASP A 74 -8.74 8.92 11.34
C ASP A 74 -7.89 7.63 11.31
N TYR A 75 -8.53 6.51 10.99
CA TYR A 75 -7.90 5.23 10.74
C TYR A 75 -8.22 4.72 9.34
N HIS A 76 -7.18 4.26 8.64
CA HIS A 76 -7.30 3.42 7.46
C HIS A 76 -7.19 1.93 7.83
N VAL A 77 -7.57 1.07 6.91
CA VAL A 77 -7.22 -0.35 6.99
C VAL A 77 -6.64 -0.82 5.66
N PHE A 78 -5.55 -1.54 5.76
CA PHE A 78 -4.85 -2.13 4.61
C PHE A 78 -4.93 -3.65 4.70
N SER A 79 -5.05 -4.33 3.57
CA SER A 79 -4.98 -5.80 3.55
C SER A 79 -4.03 -6.33 2.48
N SER A 80 -3.45 -7.51 2.76
CA SER A 80 -2.58 -8.20 1.84
C SER A 80 -2.71 -9.72 1.95
N GLU A 81 -2.60 -10.41 0.82
CA GLU A 81 -2.50 -11.89 0.76
C GLU A 81 -1.06 -12.37 0.64
N ASP A 82 -0.12 -11.51 0.22
CA ASP A 82 1.24 -11.87 -0.15
C ASP A 82 2.33 -11.02 0.51
N LEU A 83 1.95 -10.03 1.34
CA LEU A 83 2.83 -9.04 1.96
C LEU A 83 3.56 -8.13 0.95
N THR A 84 3.14 -8.17 -0.31
CA THR A 84 3.69 -7.35 -1.40
C THR A 84 2.65 -6.40 -1.95
N THR A 85 1.45 -6.91 -2.21
CA THR A 85 0.34 -6.13 -2.73
C THR A 85 -0.56 -5.74 -1.56
N TRP A 86 -0.69 -4.44 -1.33
CA TRP A 86 -1.52 -3.89 -0.26
C TRP A 86 -2.71 -3.15 -0.83
N THR A 87 -3.89 -3.50 -0.36
CA THR A 87 -5.15 -2.84 -0.70
C THR A 87 -5.52 -1.87 0.41
N ASP A 88 -5.59 -0.57 0.12
CA ASP A 88 -6.18 0.43 1.02
C ASP A 88 -7.70 0.42 0.87
N HIS A 89 -8.41 0.04 1.93
CA HIS A 89 -9.87 0.05 1.99
C HIS A 89 -10.44 1.43 2.37
N GLY A 90 -9.58 2.42 2.56
CA GLY A 90 -9.96 3.76 2.93
C GLY A 90 -10.20 3.96 4.43
N VAL A 91 -10.75 5.10 4.78
CA VAL A 91 -11.02 5.48 6.17
C VAL A 91 -12.16 4.63 6.76
N ILE A 92 -11.90 3.99 7.89
CA ILE A 92 -12.85 3.14 8.61
C ILE A 92 -13.51 3.80 9.82
N LEU A 93 -12.87 4.81 10.38
CA LEU A 93 -13.38 5.62 11.49
C LEU A 93 -12.67 6.97 11.51
N ARG A 94 -13.44 8.05 11.72
CA ARG A 94 -12.93 9.42 11.85
C ARG A 94 -13.07 9.91 13.28
N GLN A 95 -12.21 10.83 13.69
CA GLN A 95 -12.30 11.51 14.98
C GLN A 95 -13.68 12.14 15.22
N GLU A 96 -14.25 12.79 14.20
CA GLU A 96 -15.56 13.45 14.28
C GLU A 96 -16.75 12.50 14.43
N ASP A 97 -16.58 11.22 14.11
CA ASP A 97 -17.63 10.20 14.21
C ASP A 97 -17.70 9.55 15.61
N VAL A 98 -16.74 9.87 16.52
CA VAL A 98 -16.72 9.30 17.88
C VAL A 98 -17.66 10.07 18.81
N PRO A 99 -18.77 9.47 19.29
CA PRO A 99 -19.83 10.22 20.00
C PRO A 99 -19.39 10.84 21.33
N TRP A 100 -18.35 10.29 21.95
CA TRP A 100 -17.83 10.73 23.25
C TRP A 100 -16.47 11.47 23.11
N GLY A 101 -15.88 11.44 21.93
CA GLY A 101 -14.58 12.01 21.61
C GLY A 101 -14.63 13.53 21.41
N LYS A 102 -13.50 14.16 21.51
CA LYS A 102 -13.32 15.57 21.18
C LYS A 102 -13.01 15.68 19.68
N PRO A 103 -13.89 16.29 18.85
CA PRO A 103 -13.80 16.21 17.39
C PRO A 103 -12.51 16.77 16.76
N ASP A 104 -11.82 17.67 17.47
CA ASP A 104 -10.61 18.36 17.05
C ASP A 104 -9.36 17.96 17.85
N ALA A 105 -9.38 16.80 18.50
CA ALA A 105 -8.26 16.32 19.31
C ALA A 105 -7.10 15.78 18.46
N TYR A 106 -7.37 15.27 17.26
CA TYR A 106 -6.41 14.56 16.40
C TYR A 106 -5.70 13.43 17.15
N ALA A 107 -6.47 12.69 17.95
CA ALA A 107 -5.98 11.75 18.95
C ALA A 107 -6.36 10.29 18.64
N MET A 108 -6.54 9.97 17.38
CA MET A 108 -6.81 8.61 16.88
C MET A 108 -5.51 7.80 16.87
N TRP A 109 -4.98 7.52 18.10
CA TRP A 109 -3.67 6.90 18.29
C TRP A 109 -3.75 5.36 18.13
N ALA A 110 -2.76 4.63 18.62
CA ALA A 110 -2.58 3.19 18.39
C ALA A 110 -3.86 2.36 18.60
N PRO A 111 -4.37 1.65 17.58
CA PRO A 111 -5.59 0.84 17.66
C PRO A 111 -5.29 -0.66 17.76
N ASP A 112 -6.36 -1.45 17.97
CA ASP A 112 -6.37 -2.90 17.74
C ASP A 112 -7.70 -3.37 17.15
N CYS A 113 -7.71 -4.53 16.48
CA CYS A 113 -8.92 -5.13 15.93
C CYS A 113 -8.93 -6.64 16.16
N VAL A 114 -10.06 -7.16 16.65
CA VAL A 114 -10.25 -8.61 16.82
C VAL A 114 -11.61 -9.07 16.30
N TYR A 115 -11.69 -10.37 15.95
CA TYR A 115 -12.92 -10.99 15.49
C TYR A 115 -13.49 -11.93 16.58
N LYS A 116 -14.76 -11.74 16.93
CA LYS A 116 -15.47 -12.64 17.86
C LYS A 116 -16.94 -12.75 17.48
N LYS A 117 -17.47 -13.98 17.44
CA LYS A 117 -18.91 -14.28 17.26
C LYS A 117 -19.56 -13.57 16.07
N GLY A 118 -18.86 -13.51 14.92
CA GLY A 118 -19.41 -12.93 13.69
C GLY A 118 -19.25 -11.43 13.57
N LYS A 119 -18.54 -10.77 14.49
CA LYS A 119 -18.31 -9.33 14.48
C LYS A 119 -16.83 -9.03 14.63
N TYR A 120 -16.42 -7.88 14.08
CA TYR A 120 -15.11 -7.27 14.24
C TYR A 120 -15.24 -6.14 15.25
N TYR A 121 -14.35 -6.14 16.26
CA TYR A 121 -14.29 -5.14 17.32
C TYR A 121 -13.00 -4.38 17.17
N PHE A 122 -13.10 -3.10 16.86
CA PHE A 122 -12.01 -2.17 16.67
C PHE A 122 -11.86 -1.31 17.91
N TYR A 123 -10.73 -1.42 18.60
CA TYR A 123 -10.41 -0.71 19.84
C TYR A 123 -9.50 0.45 19.51
N PHE A 124 -9.78 1.62 20.05
CA PHE A 124 -9.03 2.83 19.78
C PHE A 124 -9.02 3.77 20.98
N PRO A 125 -7.92 4.49 21.26
CA PRO A 125 -7.92 5.54 22.25
C PRO A 125 -8.51 6.82 21.64
N ASP A 126 -9.10 7.65 22.50
CA ASP A 126 -9.49 9.00 22.12
C ASP A 126 -9.54 9.92 23.33
N ALA A 127 -9.33 11.23 23.10
CA ALA A 127 -9.53 12.26 24.10
C ALA A 127 -11.01 12.55 24.28
N PRO A 128 -11.57 12.48 25.51
CA PRO A 128 -12.99 12.71 25.71
C PRO A 128 -13.39 14.18 25.48
N ALA A 129 -14.59 14.42 24.98
CA ALA A 129 -15.14 15.76 24.78
C ALA A 129 -15.24 16.56 26.08
N SER A 130 -15.32 15.89 27.24
CA SER A 130 -15.30 16.48 28.58
C SER A 130 -14.42 15.67 29.52
N GLY A 131 -13.58 16.34 30.28
CA GLY A 131 -12.63 15.69 31.21
C GLY A 131 -11.18 15.82 30.74
N TYR A 132 -10.31 14.94 31.26
CA TYR A 132 -8.88 14.90 30.96
C TYR A 132 -8.45 13.46 30.67
N GLY A 133 -7.34 13.32 29.93
CA GLY A 133 -6.71 12.04 29.61
C GLY A 133 -7.36 11.37 28.40
N PHE A 134 -7.26 10.06 28.35
CA PHE A 134 -7.77 9.24 27.25
C PHE A 134 -8.70 8.15 27.77
N GLY A 135 -9.70 7.83 26.96
CA GLY A 135 -10.52 6.62 27.11
C GLY A 135 -10.27 5.68 25.93
N ILE A 136 -10.60 4.40 26.10
CA ILE A 136 -10.57 3.42 25.01
C ILE A 136 -11.99 3.15 24.55
N GLY A 137 -12.26 3.50 23.27
CA GLY A 137 -13.50 3.22 22.58
C GLY A 137 -13.49 1.87 21.89
N VAL A 138 -14.69 1.42 21.52
CA VAL A 138 -14.88 0.23 20.68
C VAL A 138 -15.79 0.63 19.53
N ALA A 139 -15.43 0.24 18.31
CA ALA A 139 -16.32 0.32 17.15
C ALA A 139 -16.54 -1.08 16.57
N VAL A 140 -17.74 -1.34 16.07
CA VAL A 140 -18.15 -2.70 15.66
C VAL A 140 -18.52 -2.73 14.19
N ALA A 141 -18.10 -3.79 13.49
CA ALA A 141 -18.41 -4.02 12.08
C ALA A 141 -18.72 -5.48 11.76
N ASP A 142 -19.32 -5.71 10.60
CA ASP A 142 -19.57 -7.05 10.04
C ASP A 142 -18.41 -7.54 9.15
N LYS A 143 -17.48 -6.64 8.79
CA LYS A 143 -16.34 -6.92 7.93
C LYS A 143 -15.06 -6.36 8.53
N PRO A 144 -13.88 -6.95 8.26
CA PRO A 144 -12.62 -6.48 8.79
C PRO A 144 -12.23 -5.07 8.32
N TYR A 145 -12.82 -4.62 7.24
CA TYR A 145 -12.61 -3.28 6.67
C TYR A 145 -13.83 -2.35 6.83
N GLY A 146 -14.72 -2.67 7.77
CA GLY A 146 -15.86 -1.82 8.12
C GLY A 146 -17.07 -1.92 7.18
N PRO A 147 -17.94 -0.89 7.19
CA PRO A 147 -17.86 0.30 8.05
C PRO A 147 -17.97 -0.03 9.54
N PHE A 148 -17.16 0.63 10.35
CA PHE A 148 -17.21 0.48 11.80
C PHE A 148 -18.13 1.52 12.42
N THR A 149 -18.94 1.09 13.39
CA THR A 149 -19.84 1.97 14.15
C THR A 149 -19.33 2.06 15.59
N PRO A 150 -18.90 3.25 16.06
CA PRO A 150 -18.40 3.39 17.41
C PRO A 150 -19.52 3.31 18.46
N GLU A 151 -19.20 2.73 19.61
CA GLU A 151 -20.06 2.71 20.79
C GLU A 151 -20.23 4.12 21.37
N ALA A 152 -21.38 4.37 22.02
CA ALA A 152 -21.72 5.67 22.57
C ALA A 152 -20.80 6.16 23.70
N HIS A 153 -20.05 5.26 24.32
CA HIS A 153 -19.17 5.53 25.47
C HIS A 153 -17.90 4.69 25.38
N PRO A 154 -16.79 5.17 25.96
CA PRO A 154 -15.59 4.35 26.10
C PRO A 154 -15.82 3.22 27.10
N ILE A 155 -14.94 2.22 27.12
CA ILE A 155 -14.99 1.11 28.08
C ILE A 155 -14.86 1.67 29.49
N LYS A 156 -15.86 1.44 30.29
CA LYS A 156 -15.91 1.94 31.68
C LYS A 156 -14.79 1.32 32.52
N GLY A 157 -14.00 2.17 33.18
CA GLY A 157 -12.89 1.75 34.04
C GLY A 157 -11.56 1.58 33.31
N VAL A 158 -11.51 1.83 32.01
CA VAL A 158 -10.28 1.86 31.22
C VAL A 158 -9.91 3.30 30.93
N PHE A 159 -8.71 3.71 31.43
CA PHE A 159 -8.16 5.04 31.21
C PHE A 159 -6.73 4.88 30.67
N GLY A 160 -6.49 5.40 29.50
CA GLY A 160 -5.20 5.30 28.83
C GLY A 160 -5.30 5.15 27.34
N ILE A 161 -4.23 4.61 26.74
CA ILE A 161 -4.00 4.48 25.30
C ILE A 161 -3.58 3.05 24.97
N ASP A 162 -3.35 2.77 23.68
CA ASP A 162 -2.74 1.57 23.14
C ASP A 162 -3.45 0.28 23.54
N PRO A 163 -4.74 0.13 23.24
CA PRO A 163 -5.42 -1.13 23.53
C PRO A 163 -4.85 -2.27 22.69
N CYS A 164 -4.71 -3.43 23.32
CA CYS A 164 -4.49 -4.71 22.64
C CYS A 164 -5.47 -5.74 23.20
N VAL A 165 -6.04 -6.56 22.35
CA VAL A 165 -7.00 -7.59 22.77
C VAL A 165 -6.50 -8.98 22.36
N LEU A 166 -6.45 -9.89 23.32
CA LEU A 166 -6.20 -11.32 23.13
C LEU A 166 -7.50 -12.09 23.30
N ILE A 167 -7.84 -12.91 22.33
CA ILE A 167 -8.84 -13.98 22.49
C ILE A 167 -8.07 -15.28 22.66
N ASP A 168 -8.16 -15.89 23.84
CA ASP A 168 -7.43 -17.12 24.17
C ASP A 168 -8.10 -18.35 23.52
N ASP A 169 -7.41 -19.48 23.55
CA ASP A 169 -7.86 -20.75 22.93
C ASP A 169 -9.19 -21.26 23.50
N ASP A 170 -9.52 -20.90 24.74
CA ASP A 170 -10.80 -21.24 25.38
C ASP A 170 -11.94 -20.25 25.05
N GLY A 171 -11.65 -19.23 24.26
CA GLY A 171 -12.59 -18.16 23.88
C GLY A 171 -12.69 -17.01 24.89
N THR A 172 -11.95 -17.05 26.00
CA THR A 172 -11.89 -15.94 26.95
C THR A 172 -11.14 -14.76 26.30
N SER A 173 -11.65 -13.55 26.49
CA SER A 173 -11.06 -12.34 25.93
C SER A 173 -10.42 -11.50 27.02
N TYR A 174 -9.27 -10.93 26.70
CA TYR A 174 -8.49 -10.06 27.58
C TYR A 174 -8.15 -8.78 26.85
N ILE A 175 -8.25 -7.65 27.55
CA ILE A 175 -7.79 -6.34 27.06
C ILE A 175 -6.56 -5.89 27.85
N TYR A 176 -5.60 -5.32 27.15
CA TYR A 176 -4.38 -4.72 27.69
C TYR A 176 -4.29 -3.29 27.20
N TRP A 177 -3.72 -2.40 28.01
CA TRP A 177 -3.56 -0.99 27.65
C TRP A 177 -2.45 -0.33 28.44
N SER A 178 -2.00 0.84 27.98
CA SER A 178 -1.07 1.70 28.71
C SER A 178 -1.78 2.94 29.27
N GLY A 179 -1.22 3.44 30.35
CA GLY A 179 -1.73 4.61 31.05
C GLY A 179 -0.71 5.04 32.12
N MET A 180 -1.02 4.84 33.41
CA MET A 180 -0.01 4.97 34.47
C MET A 180 0.83 3.67 34.59
N GLY A 181 1.23 3.06 33.49
CA GLY A 181 1.91 1.77 33.31
C GLY A 181 1.03 0.78 32.55
N LEU A 182 1.52 -0.45 32.37
CA LEU A 182 0.79 -1.48 31.63
C LEU A 182 -0.27 -2.14 32.52
N SER A 183 -1.48 -2.25 32.00
CA SER A 183 -2.61 -2.84 32.69
C SER A 183 -3.28 -3.90 31.82
N GLY A 184 -3.98 -4.86 32.45
CA GLY A 184 -4.76 -5.85 31.74
C GLY A 184 -5.99 -6.28 32.54
N CYS A 185 -7.02 -6.72 31.87
CA CYS A 185 -8.25 -7.22 32.45
C CYS A 185 -8.96 -8.20 31.52
N ARG A 186 -9.78 -9.05 32.08
CA ARG A 186 -10.72 -9.86 31.30
C ARG A 186 -11.83 -8.98 30.71
N LEU A 187 -12.26 -9.26 29.48
CA LEU A 187 -13.46 -8.69 28.89
C LEU A 187 -14.66 -9.62 29.07
N LYS A 188 -15.83 -9.06 29.24
CA LYS A 188 -17.08 -9.81 29.10
C LYS A 188 -17.27 -10.25 27.63
N ASP A 189 -18.16 -11.20 27.44
CA ASP A 189 -18.47 -11.76 26.13
C ASP A 189 -19.00 -10.74 25.10
N ASN A 190 -19.52 -9.60 25.59
CA ASN A 190 -19.95 -8.49 24.73
C ASN A 190 -18.79 -7.66 24.15
N MET A 191 -17.56 -7.90 24.60
CA MET A 191 -16.32 -7.26 24.11
C MET A 191 -16.20 -5.75 24.39
N ILE A 192 -17.14 -5.15 25.14
CA ILE A 192 -17.18 -3.70 25.42
C ILE A 192 -17.19 -3.38 26.94
N GLU A 193 -17.12 -4.40 27.78
CA GLU A 193 -17.10 -4.24 29.24
C GLU A 193 -16.03 -5.12 29.88
N LEU A 194 -15.43 -4.62 30.97
CA LEU A 194 -14.54 -5.42 31.81
C LEU A 194 -15.29 -6.48 32.60
N ASP A 195 -14.67 -7.64 32.77
CA ASP A 195 -15.11 -8.73 33.63
C ASP A 195 -14.11 -8.89 34.79
N GLY A 196 -14.15 -7.96 35.72
CA GLY A 196 -13.29 -7.89 36.90
C GLY A 196 -12.54 -6.56 37.04
N GLU A 197 -11.60 -6.53 37.96
CA GLU A 197 -10.75 -5.37 38.22
C GLU A 197 -9.47 -5.42 37.39
N PRO A 198 -9.01 -4.28 36.84
CA PRO A 198 -7.72 -4.19 36.14
C PRO A 198 -6.53 -4.62 37.02
N GLN A 199 -5.58 -5.30 36.42
CA GLN A 199 -4.33 -5.72 37.05
C GLN A 199 -3.16 -4.98 36.42
N ARG A 200 -2.16 -4.63 37.25
CA ARG A 200 -0.89 -4.07 36.78
C ARG A 200 0.01 -5.20 36.29
N LEU A 201 0.55 -5.03 35.08
CA LEU A 201 1.35 -6.04 34.37
C LEU A 201 2.84 -5.71 34.35
N ASP A 202 3.20 -4.44 34.50
CA ASP A 202 4.59 -3.95 34.50
C ASP A 202 5.34 -4.14 35.83
N THR A 203 4.73 -4.78 36.80
CA THR A 203 5.39 -5.26 38.00
C THR A 203 5.46 -6.79 37.94
N PRO A 204 6.60 -7.42 37.85
CA PRO A 204 7.96 -6.96 38.21
C PRO A 204 8.89 -6.62 37.00
N LEU A 205 8.39 -6.04 35.93
CA LEU A 205 9.25 -5.68 34.78
C LEU A 205 10.34 -4.66 35.16
N PRO A 206 11.48 -4.62 34.45
CA PRO A 206 12.54 -3.65 34.70
C PRO A 206 12.01 -2.21 34.65
N GLU A 207 12.63 -1.31 35.39
CA GLU A 207 12.27 0.12 35.43
C GLU A 207 12.42 0.79 34.06
N GLY A 208 11.75 1.92 33.87
CA GLY A 208 11.73 2.72 32.66
C GLY A 208 10.30 2.90 32.13
N PHE A 209 10.14 3.86 31.25
CA PHE A 209 8.84 4.13 30.63
C PHE A 209 8.43 2.97 29.71
N LYS A 210 7.16 2.57 29.77
CA LYS A 210 6.58 1.50 28.97
C LYS A 210 5.17 1.86 28.54
N GLU A 211 4.89 1.63 27.27
CA GLU A 211 3.56 1.77 26.69
C GLU A 211 3.29 0.65 25.67
N GLY A 212 2.28 0.79 24.80
CA GLY A 212 2.04 -0.04 23.65
C GLY A 212 2.05 -1.55 23.87
N PRO A 213 1.34 -2.10 24.89
CA PRO A 213 1.36 -3.53 25.13
C PRO A 213 0.74 -4.30 23.97
N PHE A 214 1.44 -5.33 23.49
CA PHE A 214 0.88 -6.29 22.58
C PHE A 214 1.03 -7.71 23.16
N VAL A 215 -0.06 -8.48 23.19
CA VAL A 215 -0.05 -9.81 23.80
C VAL A 215 -0.47 -10.87 22.79
N PHE A 216 0.32 -11.92 22.69
CA PHE A 216 0.03 -13.09 21.89
C PHE A 216 0.40 -14.38 22.60
N LYS A 217 -0.10 -15.51 22.11
CA LYS A 217 0.19 -16.85 22.63
C LYS A 217 0.99 -17.66 21.63
N HIS A 218 2.05 -18.29 22.07
CA HIS A 218 2.83 -19.22 21.26
C HIS A 218 3.29 -20.41 22.11
N LYS A 219 3.05 -21.64 21.61
CA LYS A 219 3.41 -22.91 22.29
C LYS A 219 3.00 -22.95 23.78
N GLY A 220 1.79 -22.45 24.08
CA GLY A 220 1.23 -22.47 25.43
C GLY A 220 1.78 -21.39 26.38
N LYS A 221 2.65 -20.51 25.94
CA LYS A 221 3.14 -19.36 26.69
C LYS A 221 2.54 -18.06 26.18
N TYR A 222 2.33 -17.11 27.09
CA TYR A 222 1.88 -15.76 26.78
C TYR A 222 3.07 -14.83 26.72
N TYR A 223 3.14 -14.04 25.66
CA TYR A 223 4.18 -13.05 25.42
C TYR A 223 3.55 -11.67 25.55
N LEU A 224 3.99 -10.89 26.51
CA LEU A 224 3.71 -9.47 26.63
C LEU A 224 4.88 -8.73 26.01
N THR A 225 4.64 -8.09 24.88
CA THR A 225 5.64 -7.27 24.19
C THR A 225 5.28 -5.80 24.34
N TYR A 226 6.27 -4.92 24.41
CA TYR A 226 6.02 -3.51 24.72
C TYR A 226 7.18 -2.62 24.29
N PRO A 227 6.91 -1.38 23.84
CA PRO A 227 7.88 -0.29 23.78
C PRO A 227 8.46 0.01 25.17
N TRP A 228 9.75 0.25 25.20
CA TRP A 228 10.47 0.50 26.45
C TRP A 228 11.59 1.54 26.27
N VAL A 229 11.46 2.70 26.89
CA VAL A 229 12.52 3.70 26.95
C VAL A 229 13.48 3.32 28.06
N ARG A 230 14.70 2.96 27.67
CA ARG A 230 15.81 2.65 28.57
C ARG A 230 16.84 3.77 28.62
N GLU A 231 17.18 4.32 27.46
CA GLU A 231 18.26 5.28 27.24
C GLU A 231 17.72 6.56 26.59
N ASN A 232 17.49 6.57 25.29
CA ASN A 232 17.10 7.78 24.55
C ASN A 232 15.69 7.69 23.94
N THR A 233 15.41 6.58 23.25
CA THR A 233 14.16 6.35 22.51
C THR A 233 13.57 4.98 22.89
N GLU A 234 12.47 4.60 22.27
CA GLU A 234 11.87 3.31 22.51
C GLU A 234 12.61 2.17 21.83
N THR A 235 12.92 1.14 22.62
CA THR A 235 13.21 -0.22 22.15
C THR A 235 11.93 -1.04 22.16
N LEU A 236 11.92 -2.21 21.52
CA LEU A 236 10.88 -3.22 21.73
C LEU A 236 11.40 -4.33 22.62
N ALA A 237 10.72 -4.56 23.73
CA ALA A 237 11.05 -5.57 24.71
C ALA A 237 9.92 -6.59 24.87
N TYR A 238 10.21 -7.72 25.56
CA TYR A 238 9.18 -8.70 25.86
C TYR A 238 9.41 -9.41 27.18
N ALA A 239 8.31 -9.88 27.70
CA ALA A 239 8.22 -10.73 28.89
C ALA A 239 7.30 -11.92 28.61
N MET A 240 7.48 -13.00 29.36
CA MET A 240 6.72 -14.24 29.17
C MET A 240 6.02 -14.66 30.46
N SER A 241 4.87 -15.34 30.30
CA SER A 241 4.08 -15.88 31.41
C SER A 241 3.41 -17.20 31.03
N ASP A 242 2.98 -17.96 32.03
CA ASP A 242 2.08 -19.09 31.90
C ASP A 242 0.59 -18.69 31.96
N SER A 243 0.31 -17.41 32.25
CA SER A 243 -1.05 -16.87 32.40
C SER A 243 -1.21 -15.59 31.55
N PRO A 244 -2.40 -15.35 30.96
CA PRO A 244 -2.66 -14.17 30.13
C PRO A 244 -2.53 -12.83 30.90
N LEU A 245 -2.74 -12.83 32.21
CA LEU A 245 -2.60 -11.64 33.05
C LEU A 245 -1.35 -11.68 33.95
N GLY A 246 -0.38 -12.51 33.61
CA GLY A 246 0.89 -12.58 34.33
C GLY A 246 0.89 -13.49 35.57
N PRO A 247 1.91 -13.36 36.45
CA PRO A 247 3.01 -12.41 36.36
C PRO A 247 3.90 -12.66 35.15
N PHE A 248 4.38 -11.57 34.53
CA PHE A 248 5.26 -11.62 33.37
C PHE A 248 6.72 -11.46 33.78
N GLU A 249 7.59 -12.35 33.31
CA GLU A 249 9.02 -12.32 33.52
C GLU A 249 9.72 -11.75 32.29
N TYR A 250 10.51 -10.69 32.46
CA TYR A 250 11.31 -10.08 31.38
C TYR A 250 12.28 -11.10 30.76
N LYS A 251 12.34 -11.14 29.42
CA LYS A 251 13.18 -12.10 28.68
C LYS A 251 14.23 -11.43 27.80
N GLY A 252 13.97 -10.24 27.26
CA GLY A 252 14.94 -9.57 26.40
C GLY A 252 14.34 -8.50 25.51
N LEU A 253 15.16 -8.05 24.58
CA LEU A 253 14.75 -7.12 23.52
C LEU A 253 14.32 -7.91 22.29
N ILE A 254 13.29 -7.37 21.62
CA ILE A 254 12.88 -7.78 20.27
C ILE A 254 13.64 -6.93 19.26
N MET A 255 13.75 -5.62 19.51
CA MET A 255 14.40 -4.66 18.62
C MET A 255 15.04 -3.55 19.45
N LYS A 256 16.22 -3.07 19.02
CA LYS A 256 16.90 -1.91 19.60
C LYS A 256 16.21 -0.61 19.20
N GLU A 257 16.70 0.51 19.75
CA GLU A 257 16.29 1.85 19.35
C GLU A 257 16.38 2.04 17.84
N SER A 258 15.43 2.81 17.28
CA SER A 258 15.41 3.10 15.86
C SER A 258 16.69 3.82 15.42
N PRO A 259 17.38 3.34 14.37
CA PRO A 259 18.56 4.02 13.83
C PRO A 259 18.22 5.38 13.19
N THR A 260 16.94 5.65 12.89
CA THR A 260 16.46 6.91 12.34
C THR A 260 16.15 7.97 13.40
N GLY A 261 16.27 7.60 14.70
CA GLY A 261 15.96 8.49 15.80
C GLY A 261 14.46 8.70 16.06
N CYS A 262 13.59 7.89 15.46
CA CYS A 262 12.17 7.87 15.78
C CYS A 262 11.99 7.59 17.28
N TRP A 263 11.31 8.48 17.98
CA TRP A 263 11.18 8.37 19.43
C TRP A 263 10.29 7.18 19.82
N THR A 264 9.15 7.01 19.12
CA THR A 264 8.23 5.89 19.33
C THR A 264 8.60 4.68 18.47
N ASN A 265 8.28 3.47 18.97
CA ASN A 265 8.40 2.21 18.23
C ASN A 265 7.25 1.27 18.60
N HIS A 266 6.04 1.58 18.20
CA HIS A 266 4.86 0.75 18.43
C HIS A 266 4.78 -0.41 17.43
N HIS A 267 4.22 -1.56 17.86
CA HIS A 267 4.33 -2.80 17.09
C HIS A 267 3.15 -3.76 17.26
N SER A 268 3.14 -4.78 16.40
CA SER A 268 2.34 -6.00 16.57
C SER A 268 3.09 -7.22 16.06
N ILE A 269 2.74 -8.42 16.54
CA ILE A 269 3.38 -9.68 16.18
C ILE A 269 2.31 -10.66 15.71
N VAL A 270 2.45 -11.19 14.50
CA VAL A 270 1.44 -12.06 13.89
C VAL A 270 2.06 -13.26 13.20
N ASN A 271 1.40 -14.42 13.30
CA ASN A 271 1.72 -15.58 12.47
C ASN A 271 0.89 -15.57 11.20
N TYR A 272 1.53 -15.56 10.06
CA TYR A 272 0.86 -15.64 8.77
C TYR A 272 1.49 -16.72 7.89
N LYS A 273 0.67 -17.66 7.42
CA LYS A 273 1.11 -18.79 6.60
C LYS A 273 2.31 -19.58 7.18
N GLY A 274 2.37 -19.68 8.52
CA GLY A 274 3.40 -20.44 9.24
C GLY A 274 4.68 -19.67 9.56
N GLN A 275 4.82 -18.43 9.12
CA GLN A 275 5.93 -17.53 9.46
C GLN A 275 5.43 -16.45 10.42
N TRP A 276 6.25 -16.09 11.42
CA TRP A 276 5.99 -14.97 12.32
C TRP A 276 6.60 -13.69 11.76
N TYR A 277 5.87 -12.59 11.92
CA TYR A 277 6.26 -11.26 11.47
C TYR A 277 6.09 -10.25 12.58
N LEU A 278 7.03 -9.30 12.63
CA LEU A 278 6.97 -8.09 13.43
C LEU A 278 6.55 -6.94 12.51
N PHE A 279 5.42 -6.32 12.81
CA PHE A 279 5.00 -5.04 12.24
C PHE A 279 5.40 -3.96 13.23
N TYR A 280 6.00 -2.91 12.74
CA TYR A 280 6.50 -1.79 13.55
C TYR A 280 6.57 -0.52 12.70
N HIS A 281 6.97 0.62 13.25
CA HIS A 281 7.14 1.83 12.45
C HIS A 281 8.50 2.50 12.69
N HIS A 282 8.97 3.24 11.69
CA HIS A 282 10.02 4.24 11.78
C HIS A 282 9.51 5.53 11.10
N ASN A 283 10.35 6.60 11.07
CA ASN A 283 10.02 7.88 10.45
C ASN A 283 10.64 8.06 9.06
N ASP A 284 10.61 7.03 8.23
CA ASP A 284 11.32 6.93 6.96
C ASP A 284 11.08 8.09 6.00
N TYR A 285 9.83 8.50 5.84
CA TYR A 285 9.45 9.60 4.96
C TYR A 285 9.44 10.96 5.66
N SER A 286 9.86 11.04 6.91
CA SER A 286 9.88 12.28 7.70
C SER A 286 11.07 12.31 8.67
N PRO A 287 12.33 12.39 8.17
CA PRO A 287 13.53 12.28 9.00
C PRO A 287 13.68 13.42 10.00
N ASP A 288 13.17 14.61 9.65
CA ASP A 288 13.27 15.81 10.48
C ASP A 288 12.10 15.97 11.48
N PHE A 289 11.09 15.09 11.39
CA PHE A 289 9.92 15.12 12.27
C PHE A 289 9.42 13.71 12.57
N ASP A 290 9.85 13.16 13.69
CA ASP A 290 9.65 11.77 14.12
C ASP A 290 8.19 11.39 14.47
N LYS A 291 7.25 12.30 14.31
CA LYS A 291 5.81 12.09 14.55
C LYS A 291 4.99 11.89 13.28
N ASN A 292 5.67 11.77 12.13
CA ASN A 292 5.11 11.29 10.87
C ASN A 292 5.79 9.97 10.51
N ARG A 293 5.12 8.87 10.79
CA ARG A 293 5.75 7.55 10.84
C ARG A 293 5.34 6.69 9.63
N SER A 294 6.06 5.61 9.42
CA SER A 294 5.88 4.70 8.28
C SER A 294 5.99 3.25 8.72
N ALA A 295 4.97 2.45 8.41
CA ALA A 295 4.89 1.05 8.81
C ALA A 295 5.89 0.17 8.05
N ARG A 296 6.53 -0.74 8.78
CA ARG A 296 7.48 -1.74 8.30
C ARG A 296 7.09 -3.15 8.73
N ILE A 297 7.64 -4.14 8.03
CA ILE A 297 7.52 -5.56 8.38
C ILE A 297 8.88 -6.23 8.28
N ASP A 298 9.26 -6.99 9.30
CA ASP A 298 10.37 -7.91 9.24
C ASP A 298 9.99 -9.30 9.80
N ARG A 299 10.73 -10.34 9.40
CA ARG A 299 10.51 -11.70 9.91
C ARG A 299 10.94 -11.80 11.37
N LEU A 300 10.17 -12.51 12.16
CA LEU A 300 10.47 -12.80 13.56
C LEU A 300 10.70 -14.30 13.73
N PHE A 301 11.73 -14.63 14.50
CA PHE A 301 12.11 -16.01 14.79
C PHE A 301 12.18 -16.27 16.29
N PHE A 302 11.93 -17.52 16.67
CA PHE A 302 12.06 -17.99 18.03
C PHE A 302 13.25 -18.94 18.15
N ASN A 303 13.92 -18.89 19.28
CA ASN A 303 14.87 -19.90 19.69
C ASN A 303 14.16 -21.21 20.12
N GLU A 304 14.90 -22.27 20.31
CA GLU A 304 14.34 -23.58 20.73
C GLU A 304 13.62 -23.50 22.08
N ASP A 305 14.12 -22.65 22.99
CA ASP A 305 13.55 -22.41 24.32
C ASP A 305 12.31 -21.50 24.30
N GLY A 306 11.90 -21.01 23.12
CA GLY A 306 10.77 -20.11 22.93
C GLY A 306 11.10 -18.64 23.10
N THR A 307 12.34 -18.27 23.40
CA THR A 307 12.72 -16.85 23.42
C THR A 307 12.74 -16.27 22.00
N ILE A 308 12.46 -14.95 21.88
CA ILE A 308 12.44 -14.24 20.59
C ILE A 308 13.88 -13.87 20.23
N GLN A 309 14.27 -14.11 18.96
CA GLN A 309 15.52 -13.60 18.41
C GLN A 309 15.40 -12.10 18.15
N GLU A 310 16.46 -11.34 18.40
CA GLU A 310 16.48 -9.90 18.10
C GLU A 310 16.26 -9.66 16.60
N VAL A 311 15.29 -8.82 16.27
CA VAL A 311 14.98 -8.41 14.91
C VAL A 311 15.82 -7.19 14.55
N ILE A 312 16.60 -7.32 13.49
CA ILE A 312 17.32 -6.18 12.91
C ILE A 312 16.39 -5.56 11.87
N PRO A 313 16.00 -4.28 12.02
CA PRO A 313 15.12 -3.62 11.06
C PRO A 313 15.78 -3.50 9.69
N THR A 314 15.02 -3.81 8.63
CA THR A 314 15.52 -3.73 7.26
C THR A 314 14.66 -2.81 6.39
N LEU A 315 15.26 -2.21 5.37
CA LEU A 315 14.50 -1.59 4.28
C LEU A 315 14.09 -2.65 3.23
N ARG A 316 14.73 -3.84 3.25
CA ARG A 316 14.38 -4.95 2.38
C ARG A 316 12.94 -5.44 2.60
N GLY A 317 12.47 -5.46 3.84
CA GLY A 317 11.17 -6.03 4.16
C GLY A 317 11.07 -7.53 3.84
N VAL A 318 9.85 -8.04 3.72
CA VAL A 318 9.57 -9.49 3.66
C VAL A 318 8.83 -9.94 2.40
N GLY A 319 8.35 -8.99 1.58
CA GLY A 319 7.61 -9.31 0.37
C GLY A 319 8.51 -9.87 -0.74
N PRO A 320 7.99 -10.72 -1.63
CA PRO A 320 8.70 -11.13 -2.83
C PRO A 320 8.96 -9.92 -3.74
N VAL A 321 10.19 -9.80 -4.22
CA VAL A 321 10.59 -8.76 -5.19
C VAL A 321 11.13 -9.46 -6.42
N MET A 322 10.53 -9.17 -7.58
CA MET A 322 10.96 -9.74 -8.85
C MET A 322 12.18 -9.00 -9.39
N ALA A 323 13.24 -9.71 -9.74
CA ALA A 323 14.41 -9.13 -10.41
C ALA A 323 14.07 -8.46 -11.75
N SER A 324 12.96 -8.85 -12.38
CA SER A 324 12.46 -8.28 -13.64
C SER A 324 11.66 -6.98 -13.46
N SER A 325 11.40 -6.57 -12.23
CA SER A 325 10.90 -5.23 -11.89
C SER A 325 12.06 -4.31 -11.54
N LYS A 326 11.80 -3.02 -11.38
CA LYS A 326 12.79 -2.11 -10.80
C LYS A 326 13.03 -2.51 -9.34
N VAL A 327 14.25 -2.87 -9.04
CA VAL A 327 14.72 -3.17 -7.70
C VAL A 327 15.41 -1.92 -7.18
N GLU A 328 14.78 -1.22 -6.28
CA GLU A 328 15.34 -0.07 -5.58
C GLU A 328 16.38 -0.61 -4.59
N ILE A 329 17.65 -0.42 -4.88
CA ILE A 329 18.73 -1.01 -4.06
C ILE A 329 18.93 -0.31 -2.72
N ASP A 330 18.38 0.89 -2.55
CA ASP A 330 18.23 1.58 -1.28
C ASP A 330 17.32 0.82 -0.30
N ARG A 331 16.46 -0.08 -0.80
CA ARG A 331 15.64 -1.00 0.01
C ARG A 331 16.44 -2.25 0.43
N TYR A 332 17.58 -2.04 0.98
CA TYR A 332 18.59 -3.04 1.27
C TYR A 332 18.26 -3.97 2.46
N SER A 333 18.89 -5.13 2.46
CA SER A 333 19.01 -6.01 3.63
C SER A 333 20.18 -5.61 4.52
N SER A 334 21.30 -5.20 3.91
CA SER A 334 22.46 -4.67 4.62
C SER A 334 23.22 -3.67 3.75
N ILE A 335 23.87 -2.72 4.41
CA ILE A 335 24.66 -1.65 3.80
C ILE A 335 26.00 -1.51 4.54
N GLU A 336 27.09 -1.31 3.82
CA GLU A 336 28.43 -1.10 4.37
C GLU A 336 29.14 0.00 3.60
N GLY A 337 29.49 1.09 4.30
CA GLY A 337 30.17 2.25 3.75
C GLY A 337 29.28 3.19 2.93
N ALA A 338 28.36 2.67 2.14
CA ALA A 338 27.39 3.46 1.39
C ALA A 338 26.33 4.10 2.32
N SER A 339 25.58 5.07 1.81
CA SER A 339 24.46 5.72 2.49
C SER A 339 23.24 5.83 1.59
N ILE A 340 22.09 6.19 2.16
CA ILE A 340 20.90 6.53 1.40
C ILE A 340 20.56 8.01 1.57
N GLU A 341 20.07 8.61 0.51
CA GLU A 341 19.60 10.00 0.46
C GLU A 341 18.27 10.07 -0.28
N TYR A 342 17.43 11.07 0.00
CA TYR A 342 16.20 11.27 -0.75
C TYR A 342 16.48 11.58 -2.22
N LEU A 343 15.68 10.99 -3.12
CA LEU A 343 15.66 11.38 -4.54
C LEU A 343 15.22 12.83 -4.70
N ASP A 344 14.27 13.26 -3.87
CA ASP A 344 13.77 14.62 -3.81
C ASP A 344 13.44 14.98 -2.35
N SER A 345 14.25 15.83 -1.74
CA SER A 345 14.07 16.25 -0.34
C SER A 345 12.77 17.04 -0.11
N SER A 346 12.15 17.57 -1.16
CA SER A 346 10.86 18.27 -1.07
C SER A 346 9.66 17.34 -1.14
N ASP A 347 9.85 16.08 -1.54
CA ASP A 347 8.82 15.04 -1.63
C ASP A 347 9.42 13.68 -1.22
N PRO A 348 9.47 13.39 0.08
CA PRO A 348 10.07 12.15 0.59
C PRO A 348 9.40 10.86 0.08
N PHE A 349 8.12 10.92 -0.31
CA PHE A 349 7.41 9.77 -0.87
C PHE A 349 7.91 9.34 -2.26
N LYS A 350 8.77 10.13 -2.91
CA LYS A 350 9.50 9.69 -4.11
C LYS A 350 10.56 8.63 -3.84
N GLY A 351 10.88 8.37 -2.58
CA GLY A 351 11.87 7.38 -2.17
C GLY A 351 13.29 7.92 -2.12
N TRP A 352 14.25 7.00 -2.17
CA TRP A 352 15.67 7.28 -1.94
C TRP A 352 16.51 6.85 -3.13
N LYS A 353 17.79 7.17 -3.04
CA LYS A 353 18.91 6.68 -3.85
C LYS A 353 19.99 6.15 -2.93
N THR A 354 20.75 5.18 -3.40
CA THR A 354 21.96 4.73 -2.71
C THR A 354 23.16 5.54 -3.19
N VAL A 355 23.95 6.06 -2.25
CA VAL A 355 25.17 6.85 -2.51
C VAL A 355 26.39 6.04 -2.09
N PHE A 356 27.24 5.73 -3.07
CA PHE A 356 28.52 5.07 -2.89
C PHE A 356 29.61 6.14 -2.93
N ALA A 357 30.10 6.54 -1.76
CA ALA A 357 31.05 7.65 -1.63
C ALA A 357 32.48 7.25 -2.05
N LYS A 358 32.85 5.98 -1.91
CA LYS A 358 34.19 5.49 -2.18
C LYS A 358 34.23 4.00 -2.54
N ALA A 359 35.33 3.57 -3.12
CA ALA A 359 35.57 2.14 -3.38
C ALA A 359 35.48 1.30 -2.10
N GLY A 360 34.85 0.13 -2.19
CA GLY A 360 34.52 -0.78 -1.09
C GLY A 360 33.14 -0.58 -0.49
N ASP A 361 32.47 0.55 -0.77
CA ASP A 361 31.08 0.74 -0.35
C ASP A 361 30.18 -0.25 -1.07
N LYS A 362 29.27 -0.91 -0.33
CA LYS A 362 28.41 -1.97 -0.87
C LYS A 362 27.04 -2.04 -0.23
N VAL A 363 26.11 -2.60 -0.98
CA VAL A 363 24.71 -2.86 -0.58
C VAL A 363 24.32 -4.28 -0.96
N CYS A 364 23.64 -4.99 -0.06
CA CYS A 364 23.07 -6.31 -0.30
C CYS A 364 21.54 -6.28 -0.23
N PHE A 365 20.91 -6.96 -1.16
CA PHE A 365 19.47 -7.16 -1.27
C PHE A 365 19.19 -8.67 -1.30
N ASN A 366 18.63 -9.22 -0.22
CA ASN A 366 18.41 -10.67 -0.10
C ASN A 366 17.11 -11.11 -0.78
N ASP A 367 17.05 -12.39 -1.15
CA ASP A 367 15.85 -13.07 -1.67
C ASP A 367 15.21 -12.35 -2.88
N LEU A 368 16.01 -11.91 -3.86
CA LEU A 368 15.51 -11.39 -5.13
C LEU A 368 15.09 -12.53 -6.05
N ASP A 369 13.86 -12.53 -6.56
CA ASP A 369 13.36 -13.59 -7.42
C ASP A 369 13.70 -13.32 -8.90
N PHE A 370 14.65 -14.08 -9.44
CA PHE A 370 15.04 -14.07 -10.84
C PHE A 370 14.08 -14.86 -11.74
N GLY A 371 13.06 -15.52 -11.19
CA GLY A 371 12.11 -16.32 -11.94
C GLY A 371 12.70 -17.61 -12.50
N LYS A 372 12.12 -18.12 -13.58
CA LYS A 372 12.49 -19.42 -14.17
C LYS A 372 13.57 -19.34 -15.24
N LYS A 373 13.84 -18.16 -15.80
CA LYS A 373 14.83 -17.93 -16.86
C LYS A 373 16.02 -17.14 -16.30
N HIS A 374 17.23 -17.42 -16.78
CA HIS A 374 18.39 -16.59 -16.47
C HIS A 374 18.26 -15.21 -17.11
N PRO A 375 18.69 -14.14 -16.45
CA PRO A 375 18.75 -12.83 -17.09
C PRO A 375 19.78 -12.83 -18.22
N VAL A 376 19.52 -12.07 -19.28
CA VAL A 376 20.45 -11.88 -20.41
C VAL A 376 21.00 -10.46 -20.46
N GLN A 377 20.27 -9.53 -19.85
CA GLN A 377 20.69 -8.14 -19.67
C GLN A 377 20.14 -7.59 -18.35
N PHE A 378 20.72 -6.50 -17.88
CA PHE A 378 20.12 -5.66 -16.85
C PHE A 378 20.20 -4.19 -17.24
N VAL A 379 19.29 -3.42 -16.66
CA VAL A 379 19.25 -1.97 -16.74
C VAL A 379 19.52 -1.42 -15.36
N ILE A 380 20.37 -0.38 -15.27
CA ILE A 380 20.66 0.31 -14.03
C ILE A 380 20.49 1.82 -14.24
N ARG A 381 19.79 2.48 -13.35
CA ARG A 381 19.69 3.94 -13.32
C ARG A 381 20.71 4.50 -12.35
N VAL A 382 21.67 5.25 -12.90
CA VAL A 382 22.88 5.66 -12.18
C VAL A 382 23.29 7.08 -12.53
N LYS A 383 23.95 7.74 -11.60
CA LYS A 383 24.66 8.99 -11.79
C LYS A 383 26.10 8.80 -11.28
N SER A 384 27.07 9.07 -12.11
CA SER A 384 28.49 8.80 -11.84
C SER A 384 29.35 9.98 -12.30
N PRO A 385 29.45 11.08 -11.50
CA PRO A 385 30.08 12.34 -11.90
C PRO A 385 31.55 12.20 -12.26
N GLN A 386 32.22 11.19 -11.71
CA GLN A 386 33.66 10.90 -11.98
C GLN A 386 33.85 9.62 -12.81
N GLY A 387 32.75 9.02 -13.32
CA GLY A 387 32.77 7.66 -13.82
C GLY A 387 32.99 6.66 -12.71
N GLY A 388 33.24 5.39 -13.04
CA GLY A 388 33.49 4.39 -12.02
C GLY A 388 33.43 2.95 -12.52
N LYS A 389 33.49 2.02 -11.59
CA LYS A 389 33.33 0.59 -11.85
C LYS A 389 32.54 -0.07 -10.70
N LEU A 390 31.53 -0.84 -11.05
CA LEU A 390 30.74 -1.63 -10.12
C LEU A 390 31.08 -3.11 -10.23
N ALA A 391 31.09 -3.81 -9.12
CA ALA A 391 30.88 -5.25 -9.06
C ALA A 391 29.43 -5.54 -8.74
N ILE A 392 28.78 -6.37 -9.56
CA ILE A 392 27.43 -6.88 -9.32
C ILE A 392 27.54 -8.38 -9.12
N THR A 393 27.07 -8.85 -7.96
CA THR A 393 27.07 -10.27 -7.58
C THR A 393 25.64 -10.76 -7.49
N ALA A 394 25.34 -11.79 -8.29
CA ALA A 394 24.12 -12.60 -8.15
C ALA A 394 24.56 -14.05 -8.46
N GLY A 395 24.90 -14.81 -7.40
CA GLY A 395 25.57 -16.12 -7.51
C GLY A 395 27.05 -16.01 -7.95
N GLU A 396 27.30 -15.35 -9.07
CA GLU A 396 28.63 -15.03 -9.60
C GLU A 396 28.82 -13.52 -9.66
N THR A 397 30.08 -13.05 -9.64
CA THR A 397 30.43 -11.62 -9.67
C THR A 397 30.92 -11.20 -11.04
N TYR A 398 30.42 -10.08 -11.54
CA TYR A 398 30.87 -9.44 -12.79
C TYR A 398 31.09 -7.96 -12.59
N GLU A 399 32.06 -7.40 -13.31
CA GLU A 399 32.46 -6.00 -13.26
C GLU A 399 31.86 -5.21 -14.43
N TYR A 400 31.45 -3.96 -14.15
CA TYR A 400 30.81 -3.07 -15.11
C TYR A 400 31.38 -1.67 -14.99
N ASP A 401 31.90 -1.11 -16.11
CA ASP A 401 32.40 0.26 -16.17
C ASP A 401 31.23 1.25 -16.24
N LEU A 402 31.31 2.33 -15.47
CA LEU A 402 30.35 3.42 -15.48
C LEU A 402 30.96 4.60 -16.28
N PRO A 403 30.24 5.14 -17.28
CA PRO A 403 30.67 6.34 -17.97
C PRO A 403 30.59 7.56 -17.05
N LEU A 404 31.34 8.60 -17.33
CA LEU A 404 31.22 9.88 -16.65
C LEU A 404 29.87 10.52 -16.98
N SER A 405 29.02 10.76 -15.97
CA SER A 405 27.75 11.47 -16.10
C SER A 405 27.38 12.19 -14.82
N SER A 406 27.15 13.49 -14.91
CA SER A 406 26.57 14.30 -13.83
C SER A 406 25.04 14.26 -13.79
N GLU A 407 24.42 13.67 -14.81
CA GLU A 407 22.96 13.50 -14.90
C GLU A 407 22.59 12.03 -14.69
N TRP A 408 21.35 11.79 -14.29
CA TRP A 408 20.79 10.44 -14.24
C TRP A 408 20.73 9.83 -15.63
N ILE A 409 21.37 8.66 -15.79
CA ILE A 409 21.36 7.88 -17.03
C ILE A 409 20.95 6.45 -16.76
N GLU A 410 20.35 5.82 -17.76
CA GLU A 410 20.04 4.40 -17.73
C GLU A 410 21.04 3.66 -18.61
N LEU A 411 21.75 2.73 -18.01
CA LEU A 411 22.75 1.92 -18.69
C LEU A 411 22.24 0.49 -18.83
N VAL A 412 22.40 -0.06 -20.02
CA VAL A 412 22.02 -1.44 -20.33
C VAL A 412 23.28 -2.28 -20.48
N TYR A 413 23.39 -3.31 -19.64
CA TYR A 413 24.53 -4.22 -19.66
C TYR A 413 24.09 -5.64 -19.97
N ARG A 414 25.00 -6.44 -20.52
CA ARG A 414 24.82 -7.88 -20.59
C ARG A 414 24.84 -8.47 -19.19
N ALA A 415 23.85 -9.35 -18.89
CA ALA A 415 23.79 -10.09 -17.64
C ALA A 415 24.21 -11.54 -17.85
N PRO A 416 25.46 -11.91 -17.57
CA PRO A 416 25.94 -13.29 -17.76
C PRO A 416 25.56 -14.24 -16.59
N PHE A 417 24.82 -13.75 -15.59
CA PHE A 417 24.45 -14.47 -14.37
C PHE A 417 23.67 -15.77 -14.68
N LYS A 418 24.09 -16.87 -14.06
CA LYS A 418 23.43 -18.19 -14.19
C LYS A 418 22.44 -18.46 -13.06
N VAL A 419 21.65 -17.46 -12.70
CA VAL A 419 20.73 -17.48 -11.56
C VAL A 419 19.28 -17.66 -11.97
N LYS A 420 18.52 -18.29 -11.10
CA LYS A 420 17.07 -18.51 -11.19
C LYS A 420 16.49 -18.52 -9.78
N HIS A 421 15.19 -18.25 -9.67
CA HIS A 421 14.49 -18.23 -8.39
C HIS A 421 15.12 -17.24 -7.40
N LEU A 422 15.03 -17.52 -6.11
CA LEU A 422 15.56 -16.63 -5.07
C LEU A 422 17.09 -16.63 -5.07
N GLN A 423 17.67 -15.45 -5.14
CA GLN A 423 19.10 -15.20 -5.10
C GLN A 423 19.39 -13.82 -4.50
N ASP A 424 20.44 -13.73 -3.70
CA ASP A 424 20.90 -12.45 -3.19
C ASP A 424 21.60 -11.64 -4.29
N LEU A 425 21.39 -10.33 -4.23
CA LEU A 425 22.04 -9.35 -5.07
C LEU A 425 22.97 -8.50 -4.20
N GLN A 426 24.25 -8.36 -4.62
CA GLN A 426 25.18 -7.38 -4.05
C GLN A 426 25.64 -6.42 -5.13
N VAL A 427 25.66 -5.13 -4.80
CA VAL A 427 26.26 -4.08 -5.61
C VAL A 427 27.37 -3.43 -4.79
N GLU A 428 28.58 -3.38 -5.36
CA GLU A 428 29.77 -2.83 -4.72
C GLU A 428 30.48 -1.87 -5.67
N LEU A 429 30.91 -0.72 -5.17
CA LEU A 429 31.74 0.21 -5.91
C LEU A 429 33.22 -0.22 -5.83
N LEU A 430 33.80 -0.64 -6.95
CA LEU A 430 35.22 -1.03 -7.02
C LEU A 430 36.14 0.13 -7.30
N PHE A 431 35.66 1.12 -8.05
CA PHE A 431 36.41 2.30 -8.44
C PHE A 431 35.48 3.49 -8.70
N GLY A 432 35.91 4.69 -8.37
CA GLY A 432 35.11 5.91 -8.47
C GLY A 432 34.74 6.48 -7.11
N THR A 433 34.05 7.62 -7.14
CA THR A 433 33.49 8.30 -5.96
C THR A 433 32.15 8.91 -6.30
N ASP A 434 31.32 9.10 -5.28
CA ASP A 434 30.03 9.79 -5.39
C ASP A 434 29.11 9.19 -6.47
N VAL A 435 29.11 7.86 -6.59
CA VAL A 435 28.23 7.14 -7.49
C VAL A 435 26.86 6.99 -6.82
N GLU A 436 25.83 7.50 -7.48
CA GLU A 436 24.45 7.40 -7.01
C GLU A 436 23.70 6.35 -7.85
N ILE A 437 23.01 5.42 -7.21
CA ILE A 437 22.19 4.41 -7.87
C ILE A 437 20.77 4.49 -7.32
N ASP A 438 19.80 4.54 -8.23
CA ASP A 438 18.38 4.55 -7.92
C ASP A 438 17.84 3.11 -7.92
N TRP A 439 17.84 2.44 -9.08
CA TRP A 439 17.35 1.07 -9.20
C TRP A 439 18.14 0.25 -10.22
N ILE A 440 17.96 -1.07 -10.12
CA ILE A 440 18.46 -2.05 -11.09
C ILE A 440 17.33 -3.01 -11.50
N MET A 441 17.31 -3.47 -12.77
CA MET A 441 16.29 -4.38 -13.29
C MET A 441 16.93 -5.43 -14.20
N PHE A 442 16.67 -6.71 -13.96
CA PHE A 442 17.23 -7.83 -14.71
C PHE A 442 16.21 -8.40 -15.69
N LEU A 443 16.58 -8.56 -16.95
CA LEU A 443 15.67 -8.97 -18.01
C LEU A 443 16.11 -10.30 -18.61
N ALA A 444 15.19 -11.24 -18.74
CA ALA A 444 15.41 -12.55 -19.35
C ALA A 444 15.44 -12.51 -20.88
N GLU A 445 15.03 -11.40 -21.49
CA GLU A 445 15.04 -11.16 -22.94
C GLU A 445 15.62 -9.77 -23.23
N LYS A 446 16.22 -9.61 -24.41
CA LYS A 446 16.72 -8.30 -24.82
C LYS A 446 15.54 -7.40 -25.15
N THR A 447 15.40 -6.31 -24.44
CA THR A 447 14.44 -5.27 -24.74
C THR A 447 15.14 -4.07 -25.37
N ALA A 448 14.46 -3.38 -26.28
CA ALA A 448 14.86 -2.05 -26.72
C ALA A 448 14.64 -1.05 -25.56
N VAL A 449 15.41 0.03 -25.55
CA VAL A 449 15.34 1.09 -24.53
C VAL A 449 13.89 1.59 -24.38
N ASP A 450 13.47 1.58 -23.21
CA ASP A 450 12.17 1.59 -22.64
C ASP A 450 11.57 3.00 -22.53
N VAL A 451 10.25 3.10 -22.72
CA VAL A 451 9.52 4.38 -22.64
C VAL A 451 9.53 4.93 -21.21
N VAL A 452 9.42 4.06 -20.20
CA VAL A 452 9.40 4.47 -18.80
C VAL A 452 10.78 5.00 -18.39
N SER A 453 11.86 4.41 -18.88
CA SER A 453 13.22 4.93 -18.74
C SER A 453 13.38 6.35 -19.29
N ARG A 454 12.74 6.62 -20.43
CA ARG A 454 12.74 7.96 -21.02
C ARG A 454 11.93 8.97 -20.22
N TYR A 455 10.93 8.51 -19.50
CA TYR A 455 10.01 9.34 -18.72
C TYR A 455 9.86 8.79 -17.28
N PRO A 456 10.83 9.01 -16.39
CA PRO A 456 10.85 8.42 -15.04
C PRO A 456 9.61 8.73 -14.20
N ALA A 457 8.96 9.86 -14.43
CA ALA A 457 7.70 10.22 -13.76
C ALA A 457 6.53 9.26 -14.04
N LEU A 458 6.67 8.38 -15.03
CA LEU A 458 5.67 7.34 -15.33
C LEU A 458 5.81 6.12 -14.45
N GLU A 459 6.97 5.92 -13.85
CA GLU A 459 7.34 4.71 -13.13
C GLU A 459 6.37 4.28 -12.03
N PRO A 460 5.87 5.16 -11.16
CA PRO A 460 4.93 4.75 -10.10
C PRO A 460 3.62 4.16 -10.65
N TYR A 461 3.30 4.44 -11.92
CA TYR A 461 2.01 4.13 -12.53
C TYR A 461 2.08 3.13 -13.67
N PHE A 462 3.23 3.04 -14.34
CA PHE A 462 3.38 2.28 -15.58
C PHE A 462 4.68 1.48 -15.63
N CYS A 463 4.67 0.42 -16.44
CA CYS A 463 5.87 -0.24 -16.90
C CYS A 463 5.78 -0.50 -18.41
N THR A 464 6.93 -0.64 -19.07
CA THR A 464 6.98 -1.01 -20.48
C THR A 464 6.68 -2.50 -20.62
N PRO A 465 5.81 -2.90 -21.56
CA PRO A 465 5.50 -4.29 -21.82
C PRO A 465 6.74 -5.11 -22.21
N VAL A 466 7.07 -6.15 -21.44
CA VAL A 466 8.20 -7.06 -21.69
C VAL A 466 7.78 -8.37 -22.34
N GLU A 467 6.50 -8.70 -22.31
CA GLU A 467 5.92 -9.89 -22.92
C GLU A 467 5.05 -9.51 -24.12
N ASP A 468 4.98 -10.38 -25.14
CA ASP A 468 4.14 -10.12 -26.33
C ASP A 468 2.65 -10.20 -26.03
N ALA A 469 2.24 -11.06 -25.10
CA ALA A 469 0.86 -11.20 -24.68
C ALA A 469 0.76 -11.49 -23.18
N VAL A 470 -0.21 -10.85 -22.51
CA VAL A 470 -0.49 -11.06 -21.08
C VAL A 470 -1.96 -11.41 -20.88
N SER A 471 -2.30 -11.99 -19.73
CA SER A 471 -3.70 -12.14 -19.32
C SER A 471 -4.20 -10.85 -18.65
N PRO A 472 -5.51 -10.62 -18.58
CA PRO A 472 -6.08 -9.70 -17.62
C PRO A 472 -5.59 -10.03 -16.20
N ASP A 473 -5.65 -9.07 -15.30
CA ASP A 473 -5.36 -9.35 -13.90
C ASP A 473 -6.44 -10.24 -13.26
N GLU A 474 -6.25 -10.64 -12.01
CA GLU A 474 -7.17 -11.54 -11.30
C GLU A 474 -8.59 -11.00 -11.17
N LEU A 475 -8.74 -9.67 -11.18
CA LEU A 475 -10.04 -9.00 -11.19
C LEU A 475 -10.58 -8.76 -12.61
N GLY A 476 -9.87 -9.21 -13.65
CA GLY A 476 -10.23 -9.11 -15.05
C GLY A 476 -9.89 -7.77 -15.71
N PHE A 477 -9.16 -6.86 -15.04
CA PHE A 477 -8.83 -5.56 -15.62
C PHE A 477 -7.78 -5.68 -16.71
N ILE A 478 -8.02 -4.94 -17.81
CA ILE A 478 -7.08 -4.76 -18.91
C ILE A 478 -6.11 -3.66 -18.54
N ARG A 479 -4.83 -4.00 -18.27
CA ARG A 479 -3.81 -3.06 -17.85
C ARG A 479 -2.88 -2.61 -18.96
N ARG A 480 -2.84 -3.30 -20.11
CA ARG A 480 -1.98 -2.96 -21.27
C ARG A 480 -2.74 -2.07 -22.24
N TRP A 481 -2.17 -0.91 -22.52
CA TRP A 481 -2.78 0.09 -23.39
C TRP A 481 -1.76 0.80 -24.27
N GLY A 482 -2.11 0.96 -25.54
CA GLY A 482 -1.49 1.93 -26.44
C GLY A 482 -2.10 3.30 -26.14
N LEU A 483 -1.28 4.23 -25.64
CA LEU A 483 -1.69 5.59 -25.31
C LEU A 483 -1.25 6.54 -26.42
N CYS A 484 -2.17 7.34 -26.94
CA CYS A 484 -1.89 8.37 -27.93
C CYS A 484 -1.41 9.67 -27.25
N LYS A 485 -0.83 10.59 -28.04
CA LYS A 485 -0.60 11.94 -27.54
C LYS A 485 -1.93 12.60 -27.21
N PRO A 486 -2.05 13.26 -26.05
CA PRO A 486 -3.27 14.00 -25.70
C PRO A 486 -3.57 15.08 -26.74
N ILE A 487 -4.86 15.23 -27.07
CA ILE A 487 -5.35 16.21 -28.03
C ILE A 487 -5.85 17.44 -27.28
N ASP A 488 -5.45 18.62 -27.72
CA ASP A 488 -5.99 19.87 -27.20
C ASP A 488 -7.48 20.00 -27.48
N HIS A 489 -8.24 20.27 -26.44
CA HIS A 489 -9.66 20.55 -26.54
C HIS A 489 -10.04 21.61 -25.51
N PRO A 490 -10.30 22.88 -25.92
CA PRO A 490 -10.69 23.94 -25.01
C PRO A 490 -12.05 23.59 -24.39
N LEU A 491 -12.03 23.06 -23.17
CA LEU A 491 -13.23 22.76 -22.39
C LEU A 491 -13.67 23.99 -21.63
N ASN A 492 -14.95 24.30 -21.74
CA ASN A 492 -15.57 25.29 -20.88
C ASN A 492 -15.81 24.64 -19.51
N THR A 493 -15.21 25.15 -18.46
CA THR A 493 -15.14 24.54 -17.11
C THR A 493 -16.51 24.30 -16.43
N ASN A 494 -17.61 24.80 -17.01
CA ASN A 494 -18.96 24.70 -16.44
C ASN A 494 -19.92 23.82 -17.27
N ILE A 495 -19.41 22.95 -18.13
CA ILE A 495 -20.26 22.12 -18.99
C ILE A 495 -20.59 20.82 -18.25
N VAL A 496 -21.88 20.52 -18.18
CA VAL A 496 -22.38 19.18 -17.89
C VAL A 496 -22.18 18.35 -19.18
N PHE A 497 -21.31 17.33 -19.13
CA PHE A 497 -21.01 16.46 -20.24
C PHE A 497 -22.21 15.55 -20.55
N VAL A 498 -23.19 16.05 -21.28
CA VAL A 498 -24.34 15.25 -21.76
C VAL A 498 -23.95 14.37 -22.95
N ASP A 499 -24.69 13.31 -23.21
CA ASP A 499 -24.38 12.32 -24.27
C ASP A 499 -24.13 12.96 -25.66
N SER A 500 -24.92 13.95 -26.04
CA SER A 500 -24.75 14.64 -27.35
C SER A 500 -23.42 15.37 -27.43
N TYR A 501 -23.01 16.05 -26.32
CA TYR A 501 -21.73 16.72 -26.25
C TYR A 501 -20.57 15.73 -26.30
N VAL A 502 -20.68 14.62 -25.55
CA VAL A 502 -19.65 13.57 -25.51
C VAL A 502 -19.49 12.94 -26.91
N ARG A 503 -20.57 12.65 -27.59
CA ARG A 503 -20.53 12.13 -28.99
C ARG A 503 -19.88 13.12 -29.94
N GLU A 504 -20.25 14.39 -29.87
CA GLU A 504 -19.70 15.41 -30.77
C GLU A 504 -18.18 15.55 -30.61
N HIS A 505 -17.65 15.43 -29.40
CA HIS A 505 -16.26 15.74 -29.10
C HIS A 505 -15.34 14.50 -28.96
N LEU A 506 -15.87 13.36 -28.54
CA LEU A 506 -15.08 12.14 -28.37
C LEU A 506 -15.09 11.20 -29.57
N ASP A 507 -16.16 11.24 -30.39
CA ASP A 507 -16.31 10.36 -31.56
C ASP A 507 -15.53 10.86 -32.80
N THR A 508 -15.01 12.07 -32.77
CA THR A 508 -14.29 12.65 -33.88
C THR A 508 -12.91 12.01 -34.08
N GLY A 509 -12.70 11.27 -35.14
CA GLY A 509 -11.39 10.86 -35.66
C GLY A 509 -10.98 9.41 -35.47
N TRP A 510 -11.74 8.56 -34.75
CA TRP A 510 -11.39 7.14 -34.60
C TRP A 510 -11.56 6.33 -35.91
N ASN A 511 -12.42 6.78 -36.82
CA ASN A 511 -12.75 6.06 -38.03
C ASN A 511 -12.15 6.65 -39.32
N LYS A 512 -11.30 7.68 -39.25
CA LYS A 512 -10.92 8.45 -40.46
C LYS A 512 -9.43 8.66 -40.67
N GLU A 513 -8.55 8.45 -39.68
CA GLU A 513 -7.12 8.66 -39.82
C GLU A 513 -6.35 7.58 -39.04
N GLU A 514 -5.15 7.26 -39.50
CA GLU A 514 -4.24 6.36 -38.78
C GLU A 514 -4.00 6.88 -37.35
N ILE A 515 -4.41 6.09 -36.38
CA ILE A 515 -4.23 6.43 -34.96
C ILE A 515 -2.79 6.12 -34.58
N GLU A 516 -2.01 7.14 -34.35
CA GLU A 516 -0.64 6.99 -33.88
C GLU A 516 -0.60 6.75 -32.36
N VAL A 517 -0.34 5.51 -31.96
CA VAL A 517 -0.02 5.17 -30.57
C VAL A 517 1.37 5.72 -30.27
N ALA A 518 1.43 6.66 -29.32
CA ALA A 518 2.69 7.23 -28.88
C ALA A 518 3.50 6.24 -28.03
N HIS A 519 2.83 5.54 -27.12
CA HIS A 519 3.47 4.60 -26.20
C HIS A 519 2.54 3.45 -25.85
N THR A 520 3.03 2.21 -25.88
CA THR A 520 2.35 1.05 -25.29
C THR A 520 2.91 0.80 -23.90
N LEU A 521 2.05 0.80 -22.89
CA LEU A 521 2.41 0.71 -21.47
C LEU A 521 1.49 -0.28 -20.75
N ASP A 522 2.05 -0.97 -19.75
CA ASP A 522 1.29 -1.75 -18.78
C ASP A 522 1.07 -0.90 -17.52
N SER A 523 -0.19 -0.71 -17.10
CA SER A 523 -0.49 -0.06 -15.82
C SER A 523 -0.07 -0.96 -14.66
N ARG A 524 0.59 -0.38 -13.66
CA ARG A 524 0.90 -1.06 -12.39
C ARG A 524 -0.33 -1.23 -11.51
N LEU A 525 -1.36 -0.42 -11.75
CA LEU A 525 -2.62 -0.40 -11.03
C LEU A 525 -3.72 -1.06 -11.88
N PHE A 526 -4.84 -1.42 -11.25
CA PHE A 526 -6.02 -1.90 -11.96
C PHE A 526 -6.63 -0.82 -12.88
N ASN A 527 -6.39 0.46 -12.57
CA ASN A 527 -6.79 1.61 -13.38
C ASN A 527 -5.59 2.22 -14.13
N VAL A 528 -5.86 2.93 -15.19
CA VAL A 528 -4.88 3.62 -16.04
C VAL A 528 -4.87 5.10 -15.70
N LYS A 529 -3.74 5.60 -15.21
CA LYS A 529 -3.54 6.97 -14.73
C LYS A 529 -3.23 7.93 -15.89
N LEU A 530 -4.24 8.29 -16.70
CA LEU A 530 -4.07 9.09 -17.93
C LEU A 530 -3.44 10.47 -17.67
N TYR A 531 -3.89 11.16 -16.62
CA TYR A 531 -3.32 12.48 -16.33
C TYR A 531 -1.87 12.39 -15.87
N ARG A 532 -1.52 11.33 -15.11
CA ARG A 532 -0.12 11.06 -14.73
C ARG A 532 0.74 10.73 -15.94
N TYR A 533 0.19 10.01 -16.92
CA TYR A 533 0.85 9.81 -18.21
C TYR A 533 1.14 11.14 -18.91
N ALA A 534 0.14 12.02 -19.04
CA ALA A 534 0.34 13.32 -19.68
C ALA A 534 1.34 14.20 -18.94
N VAL A 535 1.27 14.27 -17.61
CA VAL A 535 2.25 15.03 -16.80
C VAL A 535 3.65 14.44 -16.97
N GLY A 536 3.78 13.12 -16.87
CA GLY A 536 5.07 12.43 -16.99
C GLY A 536 5.72 12.59 -18.36
N THR A 537 4.93 12.69 -19.44
CA THR A 537 5.43 12.93 -20.81
C THR A 537 5.55 14.42 -21.18
N GLY A 538 5.30 15.33 -20.24
CA GLY A 538 5.37 16.77 -20.48
C GLY A 538 4.20 17.35 -21.28
N THR A 539 3.09 16.62 -21.39
CA THR A 539 1.88 17.03 -22.13
C THR A 539 0.68 17.32 -21.22
N GLY A 540 0.91 17.33 -19.87
CA GLY A 540 -0.13 17.56 -18.87
C GLY A 540 -0.64 19.00 -18.88
N ARG A 541 -1.94 19.19 -19.17
CA ARG A 541 -2.64 20.46 -19.11
C ARG A 541 -4.15 20.22 -19.01
N TYR A 542 -4.92 21.23 -18.69
CA TYR A 542 -6.37 21.17 -18.75
C TYR A 542 -6.89 21.27 -20.19
N GLY A 543 -8.08 20.75 -20.43
CA GLY A 543 -8.73 20.83 -21.72
C GLY A 543 -8.06 19.93 -22.75
N ILE A 544 -7.83 18.67 -22.41
CA ILE A 544 -7.30 17.65 -23.31
C ILE A 544 -8.22 16.44 -23.38
N ILE A 545 -8.15 15.74 -24.49
CA ILE A 545 -8.78 14.43 -24.69
C ILE A 545 -7.69 13.39 -24.75
N PHE A 546 -7.84 12.34 -23.96
CA PHE A 546 -7.04 11.14 -24.05
C PHE A 546 -7.66 10.16 -25.00
N ARG A 547 -6.85 9.57 -25.87
CA ARG A 547 -7.20 8.43 -26.71
C ARG A 547 -6.31 7.25 -26.39
N MET A 548 -6.88 6.07 -26.36
CA MET A 548 -6.18 4.83 -26.06
C MET A 548 -6.77 3.65 -26.80
N MET A 549 -5.96 2.63 -27.01
CA MET A 549 -6.37 1.38 -27.59
C MET A 549 -5.69 0.18 -26.95
N THR A 550 -6.34 -0.96 -27.01
CA THR A 550 -5.74 -2.26 -26.69
C THR A 550 -6.27 -3.32 -27.65
N VAL A 551 -5.49 -4.36 -27.86
CA VAL A 551 -5.87 -5.49 -28.71
C VAL A 551 -5.95 -6.73 -27.85
N ILE A 552 -7.08 -7.43 -27.91
CA ILE A 552 -7.24 -8.72 -27.22
C ILE A 552 -7.34 -9.85 -28.25
N ASP A 553 -6.89 -11.04 -27.86
CA ASP A 553 -7.02 -12.29 -28.64
C ASP A 553 -7.86 -13.29 -27.85
N VAL A 554 -9.01 -13.62 -28.41
CA VAL A 554 -10.04 -14.47 -27.80
C VAL A 554 -9.92 -15.88 -28.39
N PRO A 555 -9.60 -16.92 -27.60
CA PRO A 555 -9.33 -18.27 -28.11
C PRO A 555 -10.57 -19.01 -28.61
N GLU A 556 -11.74 -18.66 -28.09
CA GLU A 556 -13.05 -19.21 -28.45
C GLU A 556 -14.15 -18.17 -28.21
N ASP A 557 -15.33 -18.35 -28.82
CA ASP A 557 -16.45 -17.41 -28.63
C ASP A 557 -16.82 -17.30 -27.14
N ILE A 558 -16.89 -16.07 -26.62
CA ILE A 558 -17.34 -15.76 -25.26
C ILE A 558 -18.66 -15.01 -25.35
N GLU A 559 -19.74 -15.69 -24.98
CA GLU A 559 -21.10 -15.18 -25.11
C GLU A 559 -21.57 -14.44 -23.85
N ASN A 560 -22.54 -13.55 -24.01
CA ASN A 560 -23.25 -12.85 -22.93
C ASN A 560 -22.35 -12.01 -22.01
N VAL A 561 -21.26 -11.48 -22.52
CA VAL A 561 -20.36 -10.60 -21.77
C VAL A 561 -20.75 -9.13 -21.90
N ARG A 562 -20.28 -8.30 -20.99
CA ARG A 562 -20.40 -6.85 -21.04
C ARG A 562 -19.04 -6.21 -20.86
N LEU A 563 -18.80 -5.14 -21.60
CA LEU A 563 -17.68 -4.24 -21.32
C LEU A 563 -18.07 -3.36 -20.14
N ALA A 564 -17.40 -3.52 -19.00
CA ALA A 564 -17.60 -2.74 -17.79
C ALA A 564 -16.47 -1.72 -17.66
N VAL A 565 -16.82 -0.45 -17.44
CA VAL A 565 -15.88 0.67 -17.42
C VAL A 565 -16.17 1.58 -16.25
N GLY A 566 -15.10 2.06 -15.61
CA GLY A 566 -15.11 3.23 -14.75
C GLY A 566 -14.18 4.30 -15.31
N SER A 567 -14.58 5.56 -15.29
CA SER A 567 -13.70 6.67 -15.67
C SER A 567 -13.96 7.93 -14.87
N ASN A 568 -12.92 8.73 -14.66
CA ASN A 568 -13.10 10.12 -14.27
C ASN A 568 -13.57 10.91 -15.47
N SER A 569 -14.52 11.80 -15.27
CA SER A 569 -15.12 12.59 -16.35
C SER A 569 -15.85 11.71 -17.37
N ALA A 570 -16.25 12.30 -18.47
CA ALA A 570 -16.95 11.59 -19.53
C ALA A 570 -16.00 10.78 -20.41
N SER A 571 -16.46 9.63 -20.88
CA SER A 571 -15.71 8.75 -21.78
C SER A 571 -16.60 8.03 -22.78
N MET A 572 -16.00 7.57 -23.87
CA MET A 572 -16.67 6.81 -24.91
C MET A 572 -15.79 5.65 -25.37
N TRP A 573 -16.39 4.50 -25.62
CA TRP A 573 -15.70 3.22 -25.84
C TRP A 573 -16.27 2.45 -27.00
N TRP A 574 -15.39 1.83 -27.80
CA TRP A 574 -15.71 1.03 -28.97
C TRP A 574 -15.04 -0.34 -28.93
N ILE A 575 -15.66 -1.32 -29.54
CA ILE A 575 -15.08 -2.63 -29.83
C ILE A 575 -15.18 -2.82 -31.37
N ASP A 576 -14.06 -3.06 -32.02
CA ASP A 576 -13.96 -3.24 -33.49
C ASP A 576 -14.60 -2.08 -34.30
N GLY A 577 -14.52 -0.86 -33.72
CA GLY A 577 -15.10 0.34 -34.31
C GLY A 577 -16.60 0.55 -34.05
N GLU A 578 -17.28 -0.40 -33.43
CA GLU A 578 -18.68 -0.27 -33.02
C GLU A 578 -18.80 0.32 -31.61
N GLU A 579 -19.69 1.32 -31.44
CA GLU A 579 -19.92 1.93 -30.12
C GLU A 579 -20.41 0.88 -29.12
N ALA A 580 -19.62 0.68 -28.04
CA ALA A 580 -19.95 -0.26 -26.98
C ALA A 580 -20.56 0.44 -25.74
N LEU A 581 -20.01 1.60 -25.37
CA LEU A 581 -20.43 2.29 -24.14
C LEU A 581 -20.09 3.78 -24.21
N ILE A 582 -21.01 4.61 -23.71
CA ILE A 582 -20.79 6.02 -23.42
C ILE A 582 -21.05 6.27 -21.92
N LEU A 583 -20.15 6.98 -21.29
CA LEU A 583 -20.28 7.45 -19.90
C LEU A 583 -20.27 8.97 -19.94
N SER A 584 -21.42 9.58 -19.77
CA SER A 584 -21.59 11.03 -19.72
C SER A 584 -21.62 11.56 -18.29
N GLY A 585 -21.49 12.86 -18.14
CA GLY A 585 -21.53 13.55 -16.86
C GLY A 585 -20.15 13.79 -16.23
N ASP A 586 -20.13 14.58 -15.16
CA ASP A 586 -18.97 14.75 -14.29
C ASP A 586 -18.92 13.57 -13.32
N ARG A 587 -17.98 12.67 -13.52
CA ARG A 587 -17.91 11.37 -12.86
C ARG A 587 -16.60 11.22 -12.08
N ARG A 588 -16.67 10.50 -10.99
CA ARG A 588 -15.49 9.95 -10.32
C ARG A 588 -15.21 8.55 -10.88
N MET A 589 -13.95 8.15 -10.93
CA MET A 589 -13.58 6.79 -11.33
C MET A 589 -14.06 5.80 -10.27
N VAL A 590 -15.00 4.96 -10.66
CA VAL A 590 -15.57 3.86 -9.86
C VAL A 590 -15.53 2.62 -10.73
N MET A 591 -15.12 1.48 -10.17
CA MET A 591 -15.13 0.20 -10.90
C MET A 591 -16.54 -0.12 -11.37
N ASP A 592 -16.65 -0.52 -12.66
CA ASP A 592 -17.91 -0.94 -13.29
C ASP A 592 -19.04 0.10 -13.17
N ASP A 593 -18.68 1.39 -13.20
CA ASP A 593 -19.63 2.50 -13.10
C ASP A 593 -20.66 2.49 -14.25
N GLY A 594 -20.27 1.99 -15.41
CA GLY A 594 -21.14 1.68 -16.52
C GLY A 594 -20.78 0.38 -17.21
N ALA A 595 -21.78 -0.28 -17.79
CA ALA A 595 -21.58 -1.49 -18.56
C ALA A 595 -22.33 -1.44 -19.90
N SER A 596 -21.71 -1.98 -20.95
CA SER A 596 -22.31 -2.10 -22.27
C SER A 596 -23.59 -2.97 -22.28
N LYS A 597 -24.31 -2.98 -23.38
CA LYS A 597 -25.23 -4.07 -23.70
C LYS A 597 -24.47 -5.39 -23.71
N ARG A 598 -25.19 -6.50 -23.58
CA ARG A 598 -24.60 -7.84 -23.75
C ARG A 598 -24.11 -8.01 -25.20
N LEU A 599 -22.92 -8.56 -25.30
CA LEU A 599 -22.25 -8.84 -26.56
C LEU A 599 -21.63 -10.24 -26.56
N THR A 600 -21.21 -10.68 -27.73
CA THR A 600 -20.41 -11.89 -27.89
C THR A 600 -19.05 -11.49 -28.45
N LEU A 601 -18.00 -11.77 -27.70
CA LEU A 601 -16.63 -11.70 -28.19
C LEU A 601 -16.39 -12.95 -29.05
N LYS A 602 -16.27 -12.77 -30.34
CA LYS A 602 -15.99 -13.88 -31.28
C LYS A 602 -14.54 -14.34 -31.10
N LYS A 603 -14.27 -15.59 -31.47
CA LYS A 603 -12.89 -16.08 -31.55
C LYS A 603 -12.06 -15.20 -32.50
N GLY A 604 -10.88 -14.77 -32.04
CA GLY A 604 -9.96 -13.96 -32.83
C GLY A 604 -9.59 -12.65 -32.11
N ARG A 605 -9.00 -11.75 -32.90
CA ARG A 605 -8.54 -10.46 -32.37
C ARG A 605 -9.67 -9.43 -32.41
N HIS A 606 -9.75 -8.68 -31.30
CA HIS A 606 -10.64 -7.54 -31.16
C HIS A 606 -9.83 -6.31 -30.75
N VAL A 607 -10.20 -5.16 -31.32
CA VAL A 607 -9.60 -3.88 -30.98
C VAL A 607 -10.58 -3.11 -30.10
N ILE A 608 -10.13 -2.78 -28.90
CA ILE A 608 -10.88 -1.93 -27.96
C ILE A 608 -10.26 -0.56 -28.01
N THR A 609 -11.07 0.46 -28.29
CA THR A 609 -10.63 1.86 -28.29
C THR A 609 -11.44 2.68 -27.31
N GLY A 610 -10.82 3.72 -26.76
CA GLY A 610 -11.46 4.61 -25.82
C GLY A 610 -11.02 6.07 -25.97
N SER A 611 -11.91 6.98 -25.61
CA SER A 611 -11.63 8.40 -25.47
C SER A 611 -12.13 8.89 -24.11
N VAL A 612 -11.32 9.65 -23.39
CA VAL A 612 -11.62 10.21 -22.07
C VAL A 612 -11.34 11.70 -22.07
N ILE A 613 -12.32 12.50 -21.64
CA ILE A 613 -12.15 13.95 -21.44
C ILE A 613 -11.39 14.20 -20.14
N ASN A 614 -10.41 15.11 -20.17
CA ASN A 614 -9.82 15.66 -18.96
C ASN A 614 -10.70 16.80 -18.43
N GLY A 615 -11.54 16.51 -17.43
CA GLY A 615 -12.28 17.50 -16.66
C GLY A 615 -11.39 18.19 -15.60
N PRO A 616 -11.95 18.99 -14.70
CA PRO A 616 -11.22 19.67 -13.63
C PRO A 616 -10.80 18.68 -12.53
N GLY A 617 -9.92 17.74 -12.83
CA GLY A 617 -9.46 16.70 -11.89
C GLY A 617 -8.57 15.67 -12.54
N MET A 618 -8.42 14.53 -11.86
CA MET A 618 -7.68 13.38 -12.39
C MET A 618 -8.49 12.72 -13.50
N SER A 619 -7.80 12.21 -14.52
CA SER A 619 -8.42 11.50 -15.63
C SER A 619 -7.89 10.07 -15.64
N ASP A 620 -8.59 9.20 -14.96
CA ASP A 620 -8.26 7.78 -14.85
C ASP A 620 -9.40 6.96 -15.45
N PHE A 621 -9.09 5.73 -15.85
CA PHE A 621 -10.12 4.76 -16.18
C PHE A 621 -9.70 3.35 -15.77
N CYS A 622 -10.67 2.48 -15.60
CA CYS A 622 -10.48 1.04 -15.53
C CYS A 622 -11.49 0.36 -16.46
N LEU A 623 -11.09 -0.78 -17.02
CA LEU A 623 -11.91 -1.50 -17.99
C LEU A 623 -11.68 -3.00 -17.86
N ARG A 624 -12.79 -3.75 -17.86
CA ARG A 624 -12.80 -5.21 -17.89
C ARG A 624 -14.03 -5.76 -18.57
N PHE A 625 -13.99 -7.05 -18.92
CA PHE A 625 -15.19 -7.78 -19.31
C PHE A 625 -15.77 -8.52 -18.11
N ILE A 626 -17.09 -8.50 -17.99
CA ILE A 626 -17.83 -9.20 -16.94
C ILE A 626 -18.88 -10.13 -17.56
N ASP A 627 -19.14 -11.27 -16.92
CA ASP A 627 -20.18 -12.22 -17.29
C ASP A 627 -21.59 -11.74 -16.85
N GLU A 628 -22.59 -12.59 -17.03
CA GLU A 628 -23.98 -12.31 -16.64
C GLU A 628 -24.18 -12.09 -15.15
N ARG A 629 -23.29 -12.62 -14.34
CA ARG A 629 -23.32 -12.55 -12.86
C ARG A 629 -22.45 -11.42 -12.32
N GLY A 630 -21.74 -10.71 -13.20
CA GLY A 630 -20.78 -9.66 -12.81
C GLY A 630 -19.39 -10.19 -12.47
N ASN A 631 -19.10 -11.48 -12.70
CA ASN A 631 -17.76 -12.01 -12.49
C ASN A 631 -16.82 -11.59 -13.61
N PRO A 632 -15.51 -11.41 -13.33
CA PRO A 632 -14.53 -11.08 -14.35
C PRO A 632 -14.37 -12.20 -15.38
N VAL A 633 -14.27 -11.81 -16.64
CA VAL A 633 -13.94 -12.69 -17.76
C VAL A 633 -12.44 -12.55 -18.04
N VAL A 634 -11.70 -13.65 -17.94
CA VAL A 634 -10.22 -13.64 -18.00
C VAL A 634 -9.64 -14.59 -19.06
N ASN A 635 -10.48 -15.29 -19.82
CA ASN A 635 -10.07 -16.32 -20.78
C ASN A 635 -9.70 -15.76 -22.17
N TYR A 636 -8.97 -14.64 -22.19
CA TYR A 636 -8.38 -14.04 -23.39
C TYR A 636 -6.98 -13.51 -23.08
N LYS A 637 -6.24 -13.12 -24.13
CA LYS A 637 -4.92 -12.50 -24.01
C LYS A 637 -4.98 -11.05 -24.49
N ILE A 638 -4.16 -10.21 -23.89
CA ILE A 638 -3.96 -8.82 -24.27
C ILE A 638 -2.61 -8.76 -24.99
N LEU A 639 -2.62 -8.31 -26.24
CA LEU A 639 -1.45 -8.27 -27.11
C LEU A 639 -0.65 -6.98 -26.89
N LYS A 640 0.62 -7.01 -27.35
CA LYS A 640 1.51 -5.85 -27.30
C LYS A 640 1.22 -4.89 -28.45
#